data_25d46b526f93a6f3a08f2aa9f5e3dc07
#
_entry.id   25d46b526f93a6f3a08f2aa9f5e3dc07
#
_cell.length_a   1.000
_cell.length_b   1.000
_cell.length_c   1.000
_cell.angle_alpha   90.00
_cell.angle_beta   90.00
_cell.angle_gamma   90.00
#
_symmetry.space_group_name_H-M   'P 1'
#
loop_
_entity.id
_entity.type
_entity.pdbx_description
1 polymer ?
#
loop_
_entity_poly.entity_id
_entity_poly.type
_entity_poly.pdbx_seq_one_letter_code
_entity_poly.pdbx_strand_id
1 'polypeptide(L)'
;ESVFRFLRSGFSGFEEDEVDLLENYVRALGIRGYKKWTEKWIRRTDSMTEENLEVANRLREQLIRKLDVFVEVLKRRHKTIYDVTLALYQFLEREELQKQVAQMEQQFQEAGELTLAKEYEQVYRVMMELFDKFVSLLGEEKISLKEYCDLLDAGMEEARIGVIPPSMDEVMIGDIERTRLRNIKALLILGVNDNLMAAGASNGGLLTERDREQFETGGISLAPGIKEQTFIQKYYLYLHLTKPTEELDISYSRVSQDGKAVRPAYLIGELKKLFSHLPVFDMEVYGMVYRELVPETGLDYVIQGLRDQERLQIQDEYWQELYRWYFSKEQWRDTLLRLRSASLYQKPVDALTRRTAEQLYGTWTPSISRMEKFVSCACAHFLTYGLRLKEREEYEFAALDFGNVIHKALEHYADKVEKSGKKWGELEEYVREQYVDESVEESIVDYSNTVLYSSARNAYMIPRMKRMMRRTVWALTRQLQQGDFAPESYETRFGSGKIDRIDVCETENEVLVKVVDYKTGSKKFDMTAFYHGLQMQLVVYMGEALKVEEKKHPGKKAVPAGIFYYQMKDPVVAKDMDMDKVEQAILRELRVDGLVNAEEAVIQRLDREFSGSSDVIPVAKTKTGYSKQSKMISGEDFEALLSYADKKTTELQNRMWNGESEASPYEMGQMTGCDYCEFHNICGFDASVPGYQYRRFRKASSEEVMAKIRMDVQGESEFIEEEEQESGMAQKKAGEEEA
;
A
#
# COMPACT_ATOMS: atom_id res chain seq x y z
N GLU A 1 12.47 14.84 5.99
CA GLU A 1 11.81 14.08 7.08
C GLU A 1 12.18 14.68 8.44
N SER A 2 13.47 14.81 8.81
CA SER A 2 13.90 15.36 10.11
C SER A 2 13.39 16.78 10.39
N VAL A 3 13.34 17.65 9.36
CA VAL A 3 12.80 19.01 9.51
C VAL A 3 11.32 18.98 9.90
N PHE A 4 10.52 18.11 9.28
CA PHE A 4 9.08 18.02 9.58
C PHE A 4 8.80 17.34 10.90
N ARG A 5 9.67 16.43 11.37
CA ARG A 5 9.58 15.94 12.76
C ARG A 5 9.75 17.08 13.77
N PHE A 6 10.72 17.96 13.56
CA PHE A 6 10.88 19.14 14.40
C PHE A 6 9.68 20.08 14.30
N LEU A 7 9.19 20.37 13.10
CA LEU A 7 8.04 21.26 12.91
C LEU A 7 6.76 20.74 13.58
N ARG A 8 6.56 19.43 13.59
CA ARG A 8 5.40 18.73 14.21
C ARG A 8 5.59 18.42 15.70
N SER A 9 6.74 18.73 16.29
CA SER A 9 7.00 18.41 17.69
C SER A 9 6.21 19.25 18.70
N GLY A 10 5.50 20.30 18.24
CA GLY A 10 4.86 21.30 19.11
C GLY A 10 5.81 22.37 19.62
N PHE A 11 7.13 22.19 19.51
CA PHE A 11 8.15 23.13 19.97
C PHE A 11 8.59 24.15 18.91
N SER A 12 8.13 24.02 17.69
CA SER A 12 8.57 24.84 16.57
C SER A 12 7.86 26.21 16.47
N GLY A 13 6.67 26.31 17.05
CA GLY A 13 5.81 27.48 16.96
C GLY A 13 5.17 27.67 15.58
N PHE A 14 5.03 26.60 14.78
CA PHE A 14 4.27 26.56 13.54
C PHE A 14 2.94 25.83 13.78
N GLU A 15 1.89 26.31 13.11
CA GLU A 15 0.58 25.66 13.14
C GLU A 15 0.58 24.41 12.24
N GLU A 16 -0.24 23.40 12.57
CA GLU A 16 -0.29 22.13 11.83
C GLU A 16 -0.61 22.32 10.35
N ASP A 17 -1.60 23.15 10.01
CA ASP A 17 -1.98 23.45 8.62
C ASP A 17 -0.83 24.10 7.84
N GLU A 18 -0.05 24.96 8.49
CA GLU A 18 1.14 25.59 7.90
C GLU A 18 2.24 24.56 7.61
N VAL A 19 2.46 23.62 8.55
CA VAL A 19 3.43 22.55 8.40
C VAL A 19 3.01 21.61 7.27
N ASP A 20 1.71 21.31 7.16
CA ASP A 20 1.16 20.46 6.10
C ASP A 20 1.35 21.09 4.72
N LEU A 21 1.06 22.37 4.57
CA LEU A 21 1.27 23.09 3.32
C LEU A 21 2.76 23.08 2.93
N LEU A 22 3.64 23.36 3.89
CA LEU A 22 5.08 23.39 3.67
C LEU A 22 5.63 22.01 3.30
N GLU A 23 5.17 20.95 3.98
CA GLU A 23 5.57 19.58 3.69
C GLU A 23 5.12 19.13 2.30
N ASN A 24 3.88 19.39 1.93
CA ASN A 24 3.34 19.08 0.61
C ASN A 24 4.18 19.75 -0.50
N TYR A 25 4.52 21.02 -0.33
CA TYR A 25 5.37 21.74 -1.28
C TYR A 25 6.77 21.12 -1.42
N VAL A 26 7.41 20.86 -0.27
CA VAL A 26 8.77 20.32 -0.23
C VAL A 26 8.85 18.90 -0.82
N ARG A 27 7.83 18.07 -0.55
CA ARG A 27 7.74 16.70 -1.11
C ARG A 27 7.50 16.73 -2.61
N ALA A 28 6.54 17.51 -3.07
CA ALA A 28 6.19 17.58 -4.49
C ALA A 28 7.35 18.08 -5.38
N LEU A 29 8.18 18.98 -4.87
CA LEU A 29 9.31 19.55 -5.63
C LEU A 29 10.68 18.97 -5.25
N GLY A 30 10.74 17.99 -4.35
CA GLY A 30 11.96 17.31 -3.95
C GLY A 30 13.01 18.25 -3.35
N ILE A 31 12.59 19.20 -2.52
CA ILE A 31 13.48 20.17 -1.90
C ILE A 31 14.29 19.50 -0.81
N ARG A 32 15.58 19.31 -1.04
CA ARG A 32 16.50 18.66 -0.10
C ARG A 32 17.76 19.52 0.08
N GLY A 33 18.24 19.55 1.31
CA GLY A 33 19.47 20.24 1.69
C GLY A 33 19.29 21.76 1.91
N TYR A 34 20.03 22.28 2.89
CA TYR A 34 19.90 23.66 3.38
C TYR A 34 20.00 24.72 2.29
N LYS A 35 20.86 24.53 1.26
CA LYS A 35 21.01 25.51 0.17
C LYS A 35 19.69 25.75 -0.57
N LYS A 36 18.91 24.71 -0.87
CA LYS A 36 17.61 24.86 -1.55
C LYS A 36 16.57 25.53 -0.65
N TRP A 37 16.70 25.43 0.66
CA TRP A 37 15.83 26.12 1.60
C TRP A 37 16.17 27.64 1.70
N THR A 38 17.41 28.03 1.49
CA THR A 38 17.79 29.47 1.47
C THR A 38 17.41 30.19 0.19
N GLU A 39 17.13 29.47 -0.89
CA GLU A 39 16.69 30.05 -2.18
C GLU A 39 15.19 30.36 -2.16
N LYS A 40 14.78 31.45 -2.81
CA LYS A 40 13.34 31.75 -2.98
C LYS A 40 12.72 30.72 -3.91
N TRP A 41 11.62 30.14 -3.49
CA TRP A 41 10.86 29.18 -4.29
C TRP A 41 9.93 29.89 -5.27
N ILE A 42 9.99 29.50 -6.54
CA ILE A 42 9.26 30.13 -7.65
C ILE A 42 8.39 29.13 -8.44
N ARG A 43 8.67 27.81 -8.32
CA ARG A 43 7.90 26.77 -9.01
C ARG A 43 6.61 26.50 -8.25
N ARG A 44 5.53 26.27 -9.02
CA ARG A 44 4.25 25.81 -8.47
C ARG A 44 4.02 24.36 -8.88
N THR A 45 3.25 23.63 -8.08
CA THR A 45 2.65 22.36 -8.45
C THR A 45 1.25 22.59 -9.00
N ASP A 46 0.67 21.60 -9.67
CA ASP A 46 -0.68 21.73 -10.25
C ASP A 46 -1.76 21.90 -9.17
N SER A 47 -1.50 21.42 -7.96
CA SER A 47 -2.41 21.52 -6.81
C SER A 47 -2.27 22.82 -6.02
N MET A 48 -1.25 23.66 -6.32
CA MET A 48 -0.90 24.82 -5.48
C MET A 48 -1.25 26.16 -6.13
N THR A 49 -1.97 27.00 -5.39
CA THR A 49 -2.28 28.39 -5.78
C THR A 49 -1.06 29.31 -5.60
N GLU A 50 -1.13 30.52 -6.17
CA GLU A 50 -0.10 31.55 -5.99
C GLU A 50 0.01 31.98 -4.53
N GLU A 51 -1.14 32.15 -3.86
CA GLU A 51 -1.23 32.46 -2.43
C GLU A 51 -0.52 31.41 -1.57
N ASN A 52 -0.74 30.12 -1.85
CA ASN A 52 -0.08 29.03 -1.14
C ASN A 52 1.45 29.05 -1.34
N LEU A 53 1.94 29.44 -2.51
CA LEU A 53 3.37 29.62 -2.76
C LEU A 53 3.96 30.79 -1.93
N GLU A 54 3.23 31.89 -1.80
CA GLU A 54 3.65 32.99 -0.95
C GLU A 54 3.70 32.60 0.53
N VAL A 55 2.69 31.86 1.01
CA VAL A 55 2.67 31.31 2.37
C VAL A 55 3.85 30.34 2.57
N ALA A 56 4.10 29.43 1.66
CA ALA A 56 5.23 28.50 1.74
C ALA A 56 6.59 29.22 1.81
N ASN A 57 6.76 30.30 1.04
CA ASN A 57 7.98 31.12 1.11
C ASN A 57 8.10 31.88 2.45
N ARG A 58 7.01 32.41 2.99
CA ARG A 58 7.01 33.04 4.31
C ARG A 58 7.43 32.06 5.41
N LEU A 59 6.84 30.88 5.42
CA LEU A 59 7.16 29.84 6.40
C LEU A 59 8.61 29.35 6.25
N ARG A 60 9.07 29.17 5.01
CA ARG A 60 10.47 28.87 4.70
C ARG A 60 11.42 29.91 5.31
N GLU A 61 11.13 31.20 5.13
CA GLU A 61 11.95 32.27 5.67
C GLU A 61 11.95 32.30 7.21
N GLN A 62 10.80 32.05 7.82
CA GLN A 62 10.71 31.93 9.28
C GLN A 62 11.58 30.79 9.80
N LEU A 63 11.50 29.60 9.17
CA LEU A 63 12.31 28.44 9.54
C LEU A 63 13.80 28.72 9.36
N ILE A 64 14.21 29.33 8.25
CA ILE A 64 15.63 29.66 8.01
C ILE A 64 16.15 30.64 9.08
N ARG A 65 15.39 31.67 9.43
CA ARG A 65 15.77 32.60 10.51
C ARG A 65 15.92 31.91 11.86
N LYS A 66 15.12 30.90 12.16
CA LYS A 66 15.25 30.11 13.38
C LYS A 66 16.53 29.27 13.37
N LEU A 67 16.90 28.69 12.26
CA LEU A 67 18.00 27.73 12.14
C LEU A 67 19.36 28.36 11.78
N ASP A 68 19.39 29.60 11.26
CA ASP A 68 20.55 30.17 10.59
C ASP A 68 21.81 30.19 11.47
N VAL A 69 21.71 30.74 12.68
CA VAL A 69 22.85 30.81 13.63
C VAL A 69 23.37 29.42 13.99
N PHE A 70 22.45 28.47 14.22
CA PHE A 70 22.81 27.08 14.55
C PHE A 70 23.53 26.41 13.37
N VAL A 71 22.97 26.55 12.17
CA VAL A 71 23.54 25.98 10.93
C VAL A 71 24.90 26.58 10.58
N GLU A 72 25.15 27.85 10.87
CA GLU A 72 26.46 28.47 10.67
C GLU A 72 27.55 27.78 11.48
N VAL A 73 27.31 27.43 12.72
CA VAL A 73 28.24 26.67 13.56
C VAL A 73 28.46 25.27 12.98
N LEU A 74 27.36 24.59 12.59
CA LEU A 74 27.43 23.25 12.02
C LEU A 74 28.23 23.16 10.71
N LYS A 75 28.28 24.23 9.92
CA LYS A 75 29.05 24.32 8.66
C LYS A 75 30.56 24.53 8.85
N ARG A 76 31.03 24.91 10.04
CA ARG A 76 32.44 25.11 10.29
C ARG A 76 33.24 23.82 10.03
N ARG A 77 34.38 23.96 9.34
CA ARG A 77 35.24 22.81 8.99
C ARG A 77 35.90 22.15 10.21
N HIS A 78 36.24 22.97 11.20
CA HIS A 78 36.87 22.53 12.46
C HIS A 78 35.94 23.01 13.59
N LYS A 79 35.13 22.13 14.11
CA LYS A 79 34.27 22.34 15.25
C LYS A 79 34.53 21.28 16.31
N THR A 80 34.40 21.67 17.54
CA THR A 80 34.54 20.78 18.70
C THR A 80 33.15 20.38 19.22
N ILE A 81 33.12 19.40 20.10
CA ILE A 81 31.91 19.01 20.82
C ILE A 81 31.35 20.22 21.58
N TYR A 82 32.22 21.02 22.20
CA TYR A 82 31.81 22.27 22.88
C TYR A 82 31.10 23.23 21.91
N ASP A 83 31.64 23.47 20.72
CA ASP A 83 31.04 24.40 19.74
C ASP A 83 29.63 23.95 19.34
N VAL A 84 29.43 22.65 19.08
CA VAL A 84 28.15 22.11 18.64
C VAL A 84 27.15 22.10 19.78
N THR A 85 27.56 21.66 20.98
CA THR A 85 26.70 21.62 22.17
C THR A 85 26.26 23.02 22.58
N LEU A 86 27.18 23.99 22.57
CA LEU A 86 26.84 25.39 22.86
C LEU A 86 25.86 25.96 21.84
N ALA A 87 26.05 25.70 20.56
CA ALA A 87 25.14 26.16 19.51
C ALA A 87 23.75 25.51 19.66
N LEU A 88 23.68 24.24 20.02
CA LEU A 88 22.42 23.54 20.30
C LEU A 88 21.73 24.13 21.54
N TYR A 89 22.44 24.33 22.63
CA TYR A 89 21.93 24.96 23.83
C TYR A 89 21.35 26.35 23.54
N GLN A 90 22.10 27.21 22.81
CA GLN A 90 21.65 28.55 22.44
C GLN A 90 20.41 28.52 21.53
N PHE A 91 20.30 27.51 20.69
CA PHE A 91 19.10 27.30 19.87
C PHE A 91 17.89 26.96 20.73
N LEU A 92 18.04 26.01 21.67
CA LEU A 92 16.97 25.59 22.60
C LEU A 92 16.54 26.73 23.55
N GLU A 93 17.48 27.55 24.00
CA GLU A 93 17.21 28.72 24.83
C GLU A 93 16.42 29.78 24.04
N ARG A 94 16.79 30.07 22.79
CA ARG A 94 16.11 31.02 21.92
C ARG A 94 14.68 30.58 21.58
N GLU A 95 14.46 29.29 21.42
CA GLU A 95 13.12 28.72 21.21
C GLU A 95 12.35 28.55 22.52
N GLU A 96 12.88 29.03 23.65
CA GLU A 96 12.26 28.99 24.98
C GLU A 96 11.81 27.59 25.43
N LEU A 97 12.58 26.54 25.04
CA LEU A 97 12.21 25.13 25.29
C LEU A 97 11.88 24.88 26.79
N GLN A 98 12.65 25.47 27.72
CA GLN A 98 12.40 25.32 29.14
C GLN A 98 11.01 25.76 29.55
N LYS A 99 10.53 26.91 29.01
CA LYS A 99 9.19 27.41 29.31
C LYS A 99 8.11 26.51 28.69
N GLN A 100 8.33 26.03 27.47
CA GLN A 100 7.37 25.15 26.79
C GLN A 100 7.22 23.79 27.53
N VAL A 101 8.33 23.20 27.98
CA VAL A 101 8.32 21.98 28.79
C VAL A 101 7.61 22.21 30.13
N ALA A 102 7.84 23.34 30.80
CA ALA A 102 7.14 23.68 32.02
C ALA A 102 5.63 23.93 31.84
N GLN A 103 5.22 24.45 30.67
CA GLN A 103 3.80 24.58 30.33
C GLN A 103 3.15 23.21 30.11
N MET A 104 3.85 22.26 29.47
CA MET A 104 3.36 20.88 29.30
C MET A 104 3.23 20.17 30.65
N GLU A 105 4.20 20.33 31.55
CA GLU A 105 4.12 19.84 32.92
C GLU A 105 2.84 20.33 33.60
N GLN A 106 2.57 21.64 33.56
CA GLN A 106 1.37 22.22 34.13
C GLN A 106 0.08 21.64 33.51
N GLN A 107 0.03 21.49 32.20
CA GLN A 107 -1.12 20.89 31.51
C GLN A 107 -1.38 19.46 31.99
N PHE A 108 -0.34 18.63 32.15
CA PHE A 108 -0.47 17.28 32.69
C PHE A 108 -0.93 17.29 34.16
N GLN A 109 -0.47 18.25 34.97
CA GLN A 109 -0.95 18.41 36.34
C GLN A 109 -2.46 18.77 36.38
N GLU A 110 -2.89 19.69 35.51
CA GLU A 110 -4.30 20.11 35.42
C GLU A 110 -5.20 18.98 34.86
N ALA A 111 -4.67 18.12 33.99
CA ALA A 111 -5.34 16.94 33.48
C ALA A 111 -5.38 15.74 34.45
N GLY A 112 -4.67 15.84 35.63
CA GLY A 112 -4.56 14.77 36.57
C GLY A 112 -3.54 13.67 36.22
N GLU A 113 -2.75 13.85 35.16
CA GLU A 113 -1.71 12.94 34.70
C GLU A 113 -0.39 13.14 35.47
N LEU A 114 -0.43 12.91 36.77
CA LEU A 114 0.66 13.26 37.72
C LEU A 114 1.99 12.56 37.40
N THR A 115 1.96 11.37 36.82
CA THR A 115 3.17 10.64 36.41
C THR A 115 3.87 11.35 35.27
N LEU A 116 3.13 11.73 34.23
CA LEU A 116 3.67 12.49 33.11
C LEU A 116 4.18 13.86 33.55
N ALA A 117 3.45 14.55 34.40
CA ALA A 117 3.91 15.83 34.98
C ALA A 117 5.29 15.70 35.63
N LYS A 118 5.51 14.68 36.48
CA LYS A 118 6.81 14.41 37.11
C LYS A 118 7.91 14.02 36.12
N GLU A 119 7.57 13.35 35.04
CA GLU A 119 8.52 13.05 33.97
C GLU A 119 8.96 14.34 33.29
N TYR A 120 8.01 15.18 32.91
CA TYR A 120 8.31 16.45 32.23
C TYR A 120 9.06 17.45 33.09
N GLU A 121 8.82 17.51 34.38
CA GLU A 121 9.61 18.29 35.37
C GLU A 121 11.12 18.00 35.27
N GLN A 122 11.50 16.75 34.96
CA GLN A 122 12.88 16.30 34.93
C GLN A 122 13.55 16.38 33.57
N VAL A 123 12.78 16.35 32.43
CA VAL A 123 13.29 16.27 31.07
C VAL A 123 14.36 17.32 30.77
N TYR A 124 14.06 18.58 31.06
CA TYR A 124 15.00 19.68 30.76
C TYR A 124 16.30 19.56 31.56
N ARG A 125 16.21 19.20 32.83
CA ARG A 125 17.38 19.00 33.72
C ARG A 125 18.24 17.85 33.22
N VAL A 126 17.67 16.70 32.89
CA VAL A 126 18.40 15.52 32.43
C VAL A 126 19.13 15.82 31.09
N MET A 127 18.49 16.57 30.21
CA MET A 127 19.10 17.02 28.95
C MET A 127 20.29 17.95 29.21
N MET A 128 20.19 18.91 30.12
CA MET A 128 21.29 19.81 30.48
C MET A 128 22.44 19.06 31.13
N GLU A 129 22.17 18.13 32.04
CA GLU A 129 23.19 17.27 32.64
C GLU A 129 23.95 16.42 31.60
N LEU A 130 23.27 15.98 30.55
CA LEU A 130 23.92 15.28 29.43
C LEU A 130 24.85 16.22 28.63
N PHE A 131 24.41 17.45 28.36
CA PHE A 131 25.24 18.45 27.67
C PHE A 131 26.46 18.83 28.51
N ASP A 132 26.32 19.00 29.81
CA ASP A 132 27.43 19.26 30.72
C ASP A 132 28.46 18.12 30.75
N LYS A 133 27.99 16.86 30.71
CA LYS A 133 28.87 15.69 30.58
C LYS A 133 29.64 15.70 29.25
N PHE A 134 28.99 16.00 28.13
CA PHE A 134 29.65 16.08 26.82
C PHE A 134 30.73 17.14 26.81
N VAL A 135 30.44 18.31 27.34
CA VAL A 135 31.38 19.42 27.40
C VAL A 135 32.56 19.13 28.36
N SER A 136 32.24 18.59 29.54
CA SER A 136 33.29 18.34 30.55
C SER A 136 34.24 17.21 30.18
N LEU A 137 33.76 16.17 29.50
CA LEU A 137 34.56 14.99 29.17
C LEU A 137 35.23 15.08 27.80
N LEU A 138 34.53 15.65 26.81
CA LEU A 138 34.90 15.58 25.40
C LEU A 138 34.93 16.96 24.72
N GLY A 139 34.74 18.05 25.43
CA GLY A 139 34.46 19.39 24.89
C GLY A 139 35.51 19.87 23.85
N GLU A 140 36.79 19.56 24.03
CA GLU A 140 37.87 19.99 23.14
C GLU A 140 38.04 19.07 21.91
N GLU A 141 37.39 17.90 21.90
CA GLU A 141 37.52 16.95 20.81
C GLU A 141 36.85 17.46 19.54
N LYS A 142 37.54 17.31 18.41
CA LYS A 142 37.00 17.63 17.09
C LYS A 142 36.05 16.54 16.65
N ILE A 143 34.88 16.94 16.17
CA ILE A 143 33.85 15.96 15.83
C ILE A 143 33.17 16.31 14.49
N SER A 144 32.79 15.30 13.74
CA SER A 144 31.85 15.46 12.61
C SER A 144 30.42 15.58 13.12
N LEU A 145 29.55 16.14 12.31
CA LEU A 145 28.13 16.25 12.71
C LEU A 145 27.48 14.87 12.91
N LYS A 146 27.86 13.88 12.09
CA LYS A 146 27.33 12.53 12.23
C LYS A 146 27.73 11.90 13.56
N GLU A 147 29.01 11.95 13.89
CA GLU A 147 29.54 11.42 15.16
C GLU A 147 28.88 12.13 16.36
N TYR A 148 28.65 13.44 16.26
CA TYR A 148 27.95 14.17 17.32
C TYR A 148 26.49 13.69 17.48
N CYS A 149 25.76 13.46 16.39
CA CYS A 149 24.41 12.91 16.44
C CYS A 149 24.42 11.51 17.05
N ASP A 150 25.34 10.63 16.62
CA ASP A 150 25.47 9.27 17.15
C ASP A 150 25.78 9.30 18.66
N LEU A 151 26.61 10.24 19.13
CA LEU A 151 26.93 10.47 20.54
C LEU A 151 25.71 10.98 21.32
N LEU A 152 24.97 11.93 20.74
CA LEU A 152 23.76 12.49 21.37
C LEU A 152 22.67 11.43 21.50
N ASP A 153 22.44 10.65 20.46
CA ASP A 153 21.47 9.56 20.45
C ASP A 153 21.81 8.52 21.53
N ALA A 154 23.07 8.07 21.60
CA ALA A 154 23.52 7.15 22.63
C ALA A 154 23.38 7.73 24.05
N GLY A 155 23.67 9.02 24.23
CA GLY A 155 23.50 9.69 25.53
C GLY A 155 22.03 9.81 25.93
N MET A 156 21.13 10.08 24.99
CA MET A 156 19.69 10.16 25.24
C MET A 156 19.08 8.78 25.52
N GLU A 157 19.53 7.72 24.85
CA GLU A 157 19.08 6.33 25.10
C GLU A 157 19.44 5.86 26.52
N GLU A 158 20.58 6.29 27.07
CA GLU A 158 21.00 5.97 28.43
C GLU A 158 20.40 6.91 29.51
N ALA A 159 19.81 8.03 29.10
CA ALA A 159 19.17 8.95 30.04
C ALA A 159 17.97 8.28 30.71
N ARG A 160 17.93 8.32 32.04
CA ARG A 160 16.86 7.73 32.85
C ARG A 160 16.15 8.82 33.62
N ILE A 161 14.83 8.83 33.51
CA ILE A 161 13.97 9.67 34.34
C ILE A 161 13.46 8.79 35.47
N GLY A 162 13.82 9.14 36.72
CA GLY A 162 13.40 8.40 37.91
C GLY A 162 12.08 8.94 38.42
N VAL A 163 11.00 8.19 38.26
CA VAL A 163 9.75 8.50 38.95
C VAL A 163 9.72 7.73 40.24
N ILE A 164 9.81 8.45 41.39
CA ILE A 164 9.61 7.83 42.69
C ILE A 164 8.12 7.59 42.84
N PRO A 165 7.67 6.35 43.14
CA PRO A 165 6.26 6.07 43.35
C PRO A 165 5.72 6.98 44.48
N PRO A 166 4.65 7.73 44.25
CA PRO A 166 4.27 8.83 45.13
C PRO A 166 3.44 8.43 46.36
N SER A 167 2.91 7.21 46.44
CA SER A 167 1.99 6.87 47.51
C SER A 167 2.11 5.43 48.03
N MET A 168 1.60 5.23 49.26
CA MET A 168 1.48 3.91 49.86
C MET A 168 0.29 3.10 49.36
N ASP A 169 -0.61 3.69 48.57
CA ASP A 169 -1.83 3.11 48.04
C ASP A 169 -1.67 2.63 46.58
N GLU A 170 -0.46 2.30 46.15
CA GLU A 170 -0.19 1.86 44.78
C GLU A 170 0.25 0.41 44.71
N VAL A 171 -0.12 -0.28 43.61
CA VAL A 171 0.38 -1.60 43.32
C VAL A 171 1.77 -1.47 42.68
N MET A 172 2.76 -2.16 43.28
CA MET A 172 4.13 -2.18 42.76
C MET A 172 4.23 -3.16 41.61
N ILE A 173 4.57 -2.65 40.41
CA ILE A 173 4.88 -3.46 39.24
C ILE A 173 6.38 -3.44 38.99
N GLY A 174 6.98 -4.62 38.83
CA GLY A 174 8.42 -4.71 38.62
C GLY A 174 8.86 -6.06 38.02
N ASP A 175 10.15 -6.20 37.80
CA ASP A 175 10.75 -7.46 37.35
C ASP A 175 11.43 -8.20 38.54
N ILE A 176 11.64 -9.51 38.36
CA ILE A 176 12.20 -10.41 39.37
C ILE A 176 13.64 -10.00 39.78
N GLU A 177 14.42 -9.42 38.90
CA GLU A 177 15.84 -9.12 39.11
C GLU A 177 16.06 -7.81 39.86
N ARG A 178 15.27 -6.78 39.58
CA ARG A 178 15.47 -5.40 40.10
C ARG A 178 14.58 -5.06 41.27
N THR A 179 13.40 -5.67 41.36
CA THR A 179 12.43 -5.36 42.40
C THR A 179 12.86 -5.94 43.75
N ARG A 180 12.79 -5.13 44.82
CA ARG A 180 13.10 -5.55 46.19
C ARG A 180 11.87 -5.35 47.04
N LEU A 181 11.15 -6.44 47.28
CA LEU A 181 9.91 -6.45 48.04
C LEU A 181 10.18 -6.51 49.57
N ARG A 182 9.39 -5.77 50.33
CA ARG A 182 9.37 -5.81 51.81
C ARG A 182 7.93 -5.99 52.27
N ASN A 183 7.66 -6.97 53.11
CA ASN A 183 6.37 -7.14 53.85
C ASN A 183 5.13 -6.85 52.99
N ILE A 184 4.97 -7.62 51.91
CA ILE A 184 3.81 -7.52 51.00
C ILE A 184 2.75 -8.53 51.45
N LYS A 185 1.47 -8.22 51.25
CA LYS A 185 0.35 -9.11 51.51
C LYS A 185 0.16 -10.11 50.41
N ALA A 186 0.07 -9.63 49.17
CA ALA A 186 -0.16 -10.44 47.96
C ALA A 186 0.97 -10.24 46.96
N LEU A 187 1.32 -11.29 46.23
CA LEU A 187 2.25 -11.27 45.10
C LEU A 187 1.63 -12.00 43.92
N LEU A 188 1.54 -11.30 42.80
CA LEU A 188 1.13 -11.86 41.50
C LEU A 188 2.37 -11.99 40.59
N ILE A 189 2.70 -13.22 40.18
CA ILE A 189 3.79 -13.47 39.23
C ILE A 189 3.17 -13.86 37.90
N LEU A 190 3.35 -13.01 36.92
CA LEU A 190 2.73 -13.15 35.60
C LEU A 190 3.70 -13.78 34.57
N GLY A 191 3.19 -14.64 33.70
CA GLY A 191 3.94 -15.15 32.55
C GLY A 191 5.04 -16.17 32.93
N VAL A 192 4.82 -17.06 33.90
CA VAL A 192 5.79 -18.06 34.36
C VAL A 192 5.92 -19.20 33.34
N ASN A 193 6.53 -18.89 32.21
CA ASN A 193 6.80 -19.81 31.09
C ASN A 193 8.30 -20.11 30.97
N ASP A 194 8.65 -21.25 30.39
CA ASP A 194 10.04 -21.74 30.27
C ASP A 194 11.00 -20.72 29.62
N ASN A 195 10.56 -20.05 28.58
CA ASN A 195 11.35 -19.07 27.84
C ASN A 195 11.56 -17.75 28.57
N LEU A 196 10.70 -17.42 29.53
CA LEU A 196 10.78 -16.15 30.29
C LEU A 196 11.58 -16.31 31.58
N MET A 197 11.57 -17.50 32.18
CA MET A 197 12.33 -17.80 33.39
C MET A 197 13.79 -18.19 33.13
N ALA A 198 14.13 -18.50 31.85
CA ALA A 198 15.47 -18.86 31.42
C ALA A 198 16.18 -17.75 30.59
N ALA A 199 15.72 -16.53 30.70
CA ALA A 199 16.18 -15.41 29.85
C ALA A 199 17.66 -14.98 30.05
N GLY A 200 18.44 -15.70 30.85
CA GLY A 200 19.86 -15.42 31.08
C GLY A 200 20.86 -16.26 30.31
N ALA A 201 20.44 -17.33 29.66
CA ALA A 201 21.37 -18.23 28.97
C ALA A 201 21.47 -17.89 27.47
N SER A 202 22.06 -16.77 27.11
CA SER A 202 22.48 -16.55 25.73
C SER A 202 23.66 -17.47 25.41
N ASN A 203 23.38 -18.60 24.75
CA ASN A 203 24.37 -19.51 24.16
C ASN A 203 25.10 -18.81 23.02
N GLY A 204 26.08 -17.98 23.27
CA GLY A 204 26.78 -17.28 22.18
C GLY A 204 27.94 -16.40 22.59
N GLY A 205 28.43 -16.49 23.80
CA GLY A 205 29.67 -15.81 24.21
C GLY A 205 30.90 -16.45 23.55
N LEU A 206 31.90 -15.61 23.23
CA LEU A 206 33.22 -16.05 22.73
C LEU A 206 33.97 -16.93 23.75
N LEU A 207 33.59 -16.87 25.03
CA LEU A 207 34.23 -17.58 26.14
C LEU A 207 33.32 -18.70 26.65
N THR A 208 33.88 -19.92 26.72
CA THR A 208 33.22 -21.06 27.35
C THR A 208 33.34 -21.01 28.86
N GLU A 209 32.52 -21.78 29.61
CA GLU A 209 32.64 -21.88 31.07
C GLU A 209 34.04 -22.33 31.51
N ARG A 210 34.71 -23.20 30.73
CA ARG A 210 36.09 -23.64 31.00
C ARG A 210 37.11 -22.51 30.83
N ASP A 211 36.91 -21.65 29.86
CA ASP A 211 37.76 -20.48 29.69
C ASP A 211 37.57 -19.52 30.88
N ARG A 212 36.36 -19.36 31.36
CA ARG A 212 36.04 -18.54 32.56
C ARG A 212 36.75 -19.06 33.82
N GLU A 213 36.68 -20.37 34.06
CA GLU A 213 37.38 -21.01 35.18
C GLU A 213 38.91 -20.80 35.09
N GLN A 214 39.50 -20.79 33.89
CA GLN A 214 40.92 -20.50 33.68
C GLN A 214 41.25 -19.03 34.01
N PHE A 215 40.41 -18.09 33.57
CA PHE A 215 40.58 -16.66 33.90
C PHE A 215 40.51 -16.41 35.40
N GLU A 216 39.55 -17.04 36.05
CA GLU A 216 39.34 -16.93 37.49
C GLU A 216 40.53 -17.50 38.30
N THR A 217 41.09 -18.65 37.82
CA THR A 217 42.31 -19.22 38.40
C THR A 217 43.50 -18.28 38.20
N GLY A 218 43.50 -17.51 37.10
CA GLY A 218 44.51 -16.46 36.81
C GLY A 218 44.28 -15.14 37.55
N GLY A 219 43.27 -15.05 38.45
CA GLY A 219 42.93 -13.84 39.23
C GLY A 219 42.15 -12.78 38.44
N ILE A 220 41.58 -13.13 37.30
CA ILE A 220 40.73 -12.23 36.49
C ILE A 220 39.25 -12.61 36.75
N SER A 221 38.54 -11.73 37.45
CA SER A 221 37.11 -11.90 37.68
C SER A 221 36.31 -11.41 36.50
N LEU A 222 35.48 -12.31 35.92
CA LEU A 222 34.56 -12.02 34.80
C LEU A 222 33.13 -11.86 35.34
N ALA A 223 32.25 -11.30 34.49
CA ALA A 223 30.82 -11.27 34.79
C ALA A 223 30.27 -12.71 34.98
N PRO A 224 29.21 -12.92 35.80
CA PRO A 224 28.66 -14.24 36.11
C PRO A 224 28.41 -15.12 34.87
N GLY A 225 28.90 -16.36 34.90
CA GLY A 225 28.64 -17.35 33.85
C GLY A 225 27.21 -17.94 33.93
N ILE A 226 26.85 -18.84 33.02
CA ILE A 226 25.52 -19.43 32.94
C ILE A 226 25.13 -20.14 34.20
N LYS A 227 26.05 -20.85 34.84
CA LYS A 227 25.84 -21.58 36.11
C LYS A 227 25.54 -20.63 37.25
N GLU A 228 26.32 -19.57 37.38
CA GLU A 228 26.14 -18.55 38.41
C GLU A 228 24.86 -17.75 38.19
N GLN A 229 24.58 -17.36 36.97
CA GLN A 229 23.31 -16.69 36.60
C GLN A 229 22.09 -17.54 36.96
N THR A 230 22.16 -18.88 36.76
CA THR A 230 21.09 -19.79 37.18
C THR A 230 20.90 -19.80 38.70
N PHE A 231 21.98 -19.74 39.48
CA PHE A 231 21.87 -19.63 40.95
C PHE A 231 21.33 -18.27 41.39
N ILE A 232 21.74 -17.19 40.75
CA ILE A 232 21.23 -15.84 41.01
C ILE A 232 19.70 -15.78 40.75
N GLN A 233 19.25 -16.35 39.60
CA GLN A 233 17.81 -16.42 39.32
C GLN A 233 17.02 -17.24 40.34
N LYS A 234 17.54 -18.39 40.76
CA LYS A 234 16.92 -19.19 41.83
C LYS A 234 16.86 -18.42 43.16
N TYR A 235 17.89 -17.64 43.43
CA TYR A 235 17.92 -16.80 44.62
C TYR A 235 16.88 -15.67 44.57
N TYR A 236 16.73 -15.01 43.42
CA TYR A 236 15.69 -14.01 43.21
C TYR A 236 14.29 -14.61 43.32
N LEU A 237 14.06 -15.77 42.73
CA LEU A 237 12.78 -16.48 42.89
C LEU A 237 12.49 -16.78 44.36
N TYR A 238 13.50 -17.29 45.11
CA TYR A 238 13.35 -17.53 46.54
C TYR A 238 13.00 -16.26 47.32
N LEU A 239 13.68 -15.14 47.01
CA LEU A 239 13.39 -13.86 47.63
C LEU A 239 11.95 -13.41 47.38
N HIS A 240 11.43 -13.57 46.16
CA HIS A 240 10.07 -13.16 45.85
C HIS A 240 9.01 -14.12 46.42
N LEU A 241 9.18 -15.43 46.25
CA LEU A 241 8.22 -16.43 46.71
C LEU A 241 8.07 -16.48 48.26
N THR A 242 9.05 -15.99 49.00
CA THR A 242 9.02 -15.97 50.47
C THR A 242 8.55 -14.62 51.07
N LYS A 243 8.15 -13.63 50.27
CA LYS A 243 7.75 -12.31 50.76
C LYS A 243 6.25 -12.14 51.00
N PRO A 244 5.33 -12.71 50.20
CA PRO A 244 3.92 -12.55 50.46
C PRO A 244 3.51 -13.23 51.76
N THR A 245 2.62 -12.57 52.51
CA THR A 245 2.15 -13.07 53.81
C THR A 245 0.75 -13.66 53.75
N GLU A 246 -0.04 -13.31 52.75
CA GLU A 246 -1.45 -13.72 52.63
C GLU A 246 -1.72 -14.49 51.36
N GLU A 247 -1.24 -14.00 50.18
CA GLU A 247 -1.60 -14.56 48.88
C GLU A 247 -0.44 -14.60 47.91
N LEU A 248 -0.37 -15.69 47.11
CA LEU A 248 0.59 -15.86 46.03
C LEU A 248 -0.12 -16.43 44.81
N ASP A 249 -0.28 -15.62 43.78
CA ASP A 249 -0.84 -16.02 42.48
C ASP A 249 0.23 -16.14 41.42
N ILE A 250 0.20 -17.23 40.68
CA ILE A 250 1.16 -17.51 39.61
C ILE A 250 0.40 -17.85 38.32
N SER A 251 0.64 -17.08 37.30
CA SER A 251 0.02 -17.33 35.97
C SER A 251 1.03 -17.71 34.89
N TYR A 252 0.60 -18.50 33.95
CA TYR A 252 1.36 -18.85 32.74
C TYR A 252 0.42 -18.98 31.53
N SER A 253 0.96 -18.73 30.35
CA SER A 253 0.22 -18.84 29.08
C SER A 253 0.43 -20.23 28.48
N ARG A 254 -0.57 -20.75 27.76
CA ARG A 254 -0.44 -21.94 26.91
C ARG A 254 -0.07 -21.61 25.48
N VAL A 255 -0.40 -20.42 25.06
CA VAL A 255 -0.18 -19.91 23.69
C VAL A 255 0.46 -18.55 23.75
N SER A 256 1.48 -18.30 22.91
CA SER A 256 2.10 -16.99 22.74
C SER A 256 1.21 -16.06 21.89
N GLN A 257 1.57 -14.78 21.81
CA GLN A 257 0.88 -13.82 20.94
C GLN A 257 0.88 -14.23 19.45
N ASP A 258 1.91 -14.99 19.02
CA ASP A 258 2.04 -15.51 17.66
C ASP A 258 1.25 -16.82 17.43
N GLY A 259 0.41 -17.25 18.37
CA GLY A 259 -0.37 -18.49 18.29
C GLY A 259 0.43 -19.79 18.50
N LYS A 260 1.69 -19.73 18.92
CA LYS A 260 2.52 -20.91 19.18
C LYS A 260 2.31 -21.45 20.59
N ALA A 261 2.30 -22.78 20.74
CA ALA A 261 2.21 -23.41 22.06
C ALA A 261 3.42 -23.07 22.92
N VAL A 262 3.20 -22.62 24.15
CA VAL A 262 4.22 -22.32 25.16
C VAL A 262 4.08 -23.27 26.35
N ARG A 263 5.20 -23.60 26.97
CA ARG A 263 5.22 -24.49 28.14
C ARG A 263 5.32 -23.71 29.45
N PRO A 264 4.66 -24.13 30.51
CA PRO A 264 4.89 -23.58 31.83
C PRO A 264 6.33 -23.85 32.29
N ALA A 265 6.91 -22.93 33.03
CA ALA A 265 8.23 -23.09 33.63
C ALA A 265 8.29 -24.29 34.62
N TYR A 266 9.48 -24.89 34.76
CA TYR A 266 9.70 -26.00 35.70
C TYR A 266 9.24 -25.70 37.13
N LEU A 267 9.25 -24.42 37.55
CA LEU A 267 8.78 -23.94 38.84
C LEU A 267 7.35 -24.40 39.12
N ILE A 268 6.46 -24.38 38.13
CA ILE A 268 5.07 -24.83 38.30
C ILE A 268 5.02 -26.33 38.71
N GLY A 269 5.87 -27.14 38.09
CA GLY A 269 6.00 -28.55 38.47
C GLY A 269 6.50 -28.79 39.89
N GLU A 270 7.47 -28.00 40.37
CA GLU A 270 8.00 -28.10 41.72
C GLU A 270 6.97 -27.62 42.75
N LEU A 271 6.26 -26.52 42.47
CA LEU A 271 5.19 -26.04 43.36
C LEU A 271 4.06 -27.08 43.50
N LYS A 272 3.66 -27.75 42.42
CA LYS A 272 2.66 -28.84 42.46
C LYS A 272 3.13 -30.06 43.27
N LYS A 273 4.43 -30.34 43.30
CA LYS A 273 5.00 -31.42 44.16
C LYS A 273 4.99 -31.01 45.65
N LEU A 274 5.32 -29.76 45.92
CA LEU A 274 5.32 -29.22 47.31
C LEU A 274 3.91 -29.09 47.85
N PHE A 275 2.98 -28.63 47.03
CA PHE A 275 1.59 -28.39 47.38
C PHE A 275 0.66 -29.25 46.54
N SER A 276 0.43 -30.50 46.95
CA SER A 276 -0.33 -31.50 46.19
C SER A 276 -1.79 -31.11 45.90
N HIS A 277 -2.35 -30.18 46.68
CA HIS A 277 -3.72 -29.68 46.55
C HIS A 277 -3.80 -28.30 45.90
N LEU A 278 -2.72 -27.83 45.28
CA LEU A 278 -2.69 -26.51 44.64
C LEU A 278 -3.70 -26.45 43.47
N PRO A 279 -4.72 -25.60 43.55
CA PRO A 279 -5.69 -25.50 42.44
C PRO A 279 -5.05 -24.84 41.22
N VAL A 280 -5.45 -25.33 40.07
CA VAL A 280 -5.06 -24.73 38.77
C VAL A 280 -6.32 -24.35 38.04
N PHE A 281 -6.47 -23.08 37.77
CA PHE A 281 -7.62 -22.53 37.09
C PHE A 281 -7.26 -22.32 35.62
N ASP A 282 -8.06 -22.93 34.73
CA ASP A 282 -7.96 -22.69 33.28
C ASP A 282 -8.95 -21.55 32.94
N MET A 283 -8.42 -20.39 32.58
CA MET A 283 -9.25 -19.21 32.33
C MET A 283 -10.13 -19.35 31.08
N GLU A 284 -9.82 -20.28 30.15
CA GLU A 284 -10.70 -20.58 29.02
C GLU A 284 -11.92 -21.42 29.46
N VAL A 285 -11.71 -22.35 30.41
CA VAL A 285 -12.77 -23.24 30.90
C VAL A 285 -13.67 -22.57 31.92
N TYR A 286 -13.06 -21.84 32.86
CA TYR A 286 -13.79 -21.22 33.98
C TYR A 286 -14.38 -19.83 33.62
N GLY A 287 -13.96 -19.27 32.49
CA GLY A 287 -14.43 -17.97 32.02
C GLY A 287 -14.27 -16.84 33.04
N MET A 288 -15.09 -15.83 32.92
CA MET A 288 -15.05 -14.66 33.79
C MET A 288 -15.78 -14.84 35.16
N VAL A 289 -16.28 -16.02 35.43
CA VAL A 289 -17.12 -16.29 36.64
C VAL A 289 -16.38 -15.98 37.97
N TYR A 290 -15.05 -15.93 37.95
CA TYR A 290 -14.23 -15.67 39.11
C TYR A 290 -13.55 -14.30 39.14
N ARG A 291 -13.95 -13.35 38.28
CA ARG A 291 -13.39 -12.02 38.32
C ARG A 291 -14.21 -11.11 39.23
N GLU A 292 -13.59 -10.61 40.27
CA GLU A 292 -14.07 -9.39 40.90
C GLU A 292 -13.88 -8.24 39.90
N LEU A 293 -14.99 -7.75 39.35
CA LEU A 293 -14.97 -6.72 38.33
C LEU A 293 -15.00 -5.35 38.99
N VAL A 294 -13.98 -4.56 38.74
CA VAL A 294 -14.05 -3.11 38.97
C VAL A 294 -14.74 -2.46 37.76
N PRO A 295 -15.33 -1.26 37.90
CA PRO A 295 -16.08 -0.63 36.82
C PRO A 295 -15.29 -0.51 35.48
N GLU A 296 -14.00 -0.28 35.55
CA GLU A 296 -13.14 -0.10 34.40
C GLU A 296 -12.94 -1.43 33.64
N THR A 297 -12.67 -2.52 34.36
CA THR A 297 -12.41 -3.85 33.74
C THR A 297 -13.70 -4.60 33.40
N GLY A 298 -14.79 -4.31 34.09
CA GLY A 298 -16.11 -4.89 33.77
C GLY A 298 -16.66 -4.45 32.42
N LEU A 299 -16.22 -3.29 31.93
CA LEU A 299 -16.61 -2.80 30.61
C LEU A 299 -16.11 -3.70 29.48
N ASP A 300 -14.91 -4.27 29.61
CA ASP A 300 -14.36 -5.23 28.63
C ASP A 300 -15.24 -6.48 28.52
N TYR A 301 -15.79 -6.93 29.64
CA TYR A 301 -16.73 -8.05 29.62
C TYR A 301 -18.05 -7.70 28.93
N VAL A 302 -18.54 -6.48 29.13
CA VAL A 302 -19.73 -6.00 28.42
C VAL A 302 -19.47 -5.93 26.91
N ILE A 303 -18.27 -5.47 26.49
CA ILE A 303 -17.86 -5.43 25.07
C ILE A 303 -17.82 -6.83 24.48
N GLN A 304 -17.21 -7.80 25.18
CA GLN A 304 -17.17 -9.19 24.72
C GLN A 304 -18.58 -9.77 24.55
N GLY A 305 -19.46 -9.56 25.53
CA GLY A 305 -20.83 -10.03 25.46
C GLY A 305 -21.65 -9.36 24.34
N LEU A 306 -21.43 -8.07 24.07
CA LEU A 306 -22.02 -7.40 22.91
C LEU A 306 -21.59 -8.05 21.60
N ARG A 307 -20.33 -8.44 21.48
CA ARG A 307 -19.78 -9.14 20.33
C ARG A 307 -20.32 -10.57 20.17
N ASP A 308 -20.39 -11.31 21.29
CA ASP A 308 -20.75 -12.72 21.29
C ASP A 308 -22.26 -12.94 21.13
N GLN A 309 -23.13 -12.03 21.64
CA GLN A 309 -24.58 -12.11 21.47
C GLN A 309 -24.98 -12.09 19.99
N GLU A 310 -24.30 -11.32 19.16
CA GLU A 310 -24.59 -11.28 17.73
C GLU A 310 -24.17 -12.56 17.01
N ARG A 311 -23.09 -13.21 17.49
CA ARG A 311 -22.54 -14.42 16.87
C ARG A 311 -23.15 -15.73 17.37
N LEU A 312 -23.50 -15.82 18.65
CA LEU A 312 -23.79 -17.09 19.32
C LEU A 312 -25.19 -17.17 19.95
N GLN A 313 -26.00 -16.12 19.92
CA GLN A 313 -27.34 -16.05 20.57
C GLN A 313 -27.31 -16.48 22.06
N ILE A 314 -26.20 -16.30 22.75
CA ILE A 314 -26.06 -16.70 24.17
C ILE A 314 -26.77 -15.68 25.06
N GLN A 315 -27.74 -16.16 25.83
CA GLN A 315 -28.36 -15.38 26.92
C GLN A 315 -27.61 -15.64 28.22
N ASP A 316 -26.65 -14.80 28.53
CA ASP A 316 -25.97 -14.79 29.83
C ASP A 316 -26.66 -13.78 30.74
N GLU A 317 -27.34 -14.27 31.82
CA GLU A 317 -28.05 -13.43 32.80
C GLU A 317 -27.10 -12.46 33.52
N TYR A 318 -25.89 -12.92 33.86
CA TYR A 318 -24.88 -12.09 34.50
C TYR A 318 -24.45 -10.91 33.63
N TRP A 319 -24.23 -11.16 32.35
CA TRP A 319 -23.91 -10.12 31.38
C TRP A 319 -25.03 -9.08 31.25
N GLN A 320 -26.29 -9.54 31.24
CA GLN A 320 -27.45 -8.64 31.15
C GLN A 320 -27.57 -7.74 32.39
N GLU A 321 -27.31 -8.27 33.58
CA GLU A 321 -27.32 -7.50 34.80
C GLU A 321 -26.19 -6.47 34.82
N LEU A 322 -24.99 -6.86 34.42
CA LEU A 322 -23.85 -5.96 34.32
C LEU A 322 -24.12 -4.84 33.28
N TYR A 323 -24.69 -5.17 32.11
CA TYR A 323 -25.10 -4.19 31.12
C TYR A 323 -26.10 -3.17 31.70
N ARG A 324 -27.12 -3.66 32.43
CA ARG A 324 -28.11 -2.79 33.10
C ARG A 324 -27.46 -1.90 34.14
N TRP A 325 -26.48 -2.41 34.84
CA TRP A 325 -25.75 -1.64 35.87
C TRP A 325 -24.99 -0.47 35.18
N TYR A 326 -24.20 -0.70 34.14
CA TYR A 326 -23.53 0.36 33.42
C TYR A 326 -24.51 1.38 32.83
N PHE A 327 -25.60 0.92 32.26
CA PHE A 327 -26.64 1.79 31.71
C PHE A 327 -27.28 2.69 32.77
N SER A 328 -27.38 2.24 34.01
CA SER A 328 -27.95 3.01 35.13
C SER A 328 -27.01 4.10 35.64
N LYS A 329 -25.71 4.02 35.38
CA LYS A 329 -24.68 4.97 35.84
C LYS A 329 -24.46 6.06 34.78
N GLU A 330 -24.68 7.32 35.18
CA GLU A 330 -24.61 8.46 34.24
C GLU A 330 -23.22 8.58 33.60
N GLN A 331 -22.14 8.39 34.35
CA GLN A 331 -20.75 8.45 33.87
C GLN A 331 -20.39 7.40 32.81
N TRP A 332 -21.08 6.27 32.77
CA TRP A 332 -20.82 5.16 31.85
C TRP A 332 -21.82 5.03 30.72
N ARG A 333 -22.99 5.66 30.84
CA ARG A 333 -24.10 5.52 29.91
C ARG A 333 -23.73 5.89 28.48
N ASP A 334 -23.09 7.02 28.28
CA ASP A 334 -22.71 7.50 26.95
C ASP A 334 -21.66 6.61 26.29
N THR A 335 -20.71 6.12 27.09
CA THR A 335 -19.72 5.14 26.62
C THR A 335 -20.38 3.84 26.21
N LEU A 336 -21.30 3.31 27.03
CA LEU A 336 -22.01 2.10 26.73
C LEU A 336 -22.88 2.24 25.46
N LEU A 337 -23.56 3.37 25.27
CA LEU A 337 -24.37 3.63 24.07
C LEU A 337 -23.48 3.70 22.81
N ARG A 338 -22.29 4.30 22.89
CA ARG A 338 -21.33 4.30 21.78
C ARG A 338 -20.84 2.90 21.48
N LEU A 339 -20.47 2.10 22.49
CA LEU A 339 -20.05 0.70 22.32
C LEU A 339 -21.15 -0.17 21.70
N ARG A 340 -22.38 -0.02 22.17
CA ARG A 340 -23.53 -0.70 21.57
C ARG A 340 -23.75 -0.28 20.13
N SER A 341 -23.68 1.00 19.82
CA SER A 341 -23.81 1.49 18.45
C SER A 341 -22.71 0.93 17.55
N ALA A 342 -21.48 0.84 18.06
CA ALA A 342 -20.36 0.25 17.34
C ALA A 342 -20.52 -1.27 17.14
N SER A 343 -21.00 -2.02 18.14
CA SER A 343 -21.24 -3.47 18.02
C SER A 343 -22.36 -3.85 17.06
N LEU A 344 -23.37 -2.96 16.91
CA LEU A 344 -24.49 -3.11 15.98
C LEU A 344 -24.23 -2.37 14.66
N TYR A 345 -23.00 -1.89 14.44
CA TYR A 345 -22.66 -1.19 13.23
C TYR A 345 -22.86 -2.10 12.01
N GLN A 346 -23.62 -1.62 11.09
CA GLN A 346 -23.81 -2.22 9.77
C GLN A 346 -23.38 -1.20 8.71
N LYS A 347 -22.96 -1.69 7.57
CA LYS A 347 -22.66 -0.84 6.43
C LYS A 347 -23.82 0.14 6.18
N PRO A 348 -23.61 1.45 6.21
CA PRO A 348 -24.65 2.40 5.83
C PRO A 348 -24.98 2.22 4.34
N VAL A 349 -26.27 2.38 4.02
CA VAL A 349 -26.69 2.42 2.62
C VAL A 349 -26.47 3.83 2.10
N ASP A 350 -25.27 4.07 1.58
CA ASP A 350 -24.85 5.37 1.06
C ASP A 350 -24.98 5.39 -0.45
N ALA A 351 -26.13 5.82 -0.95
CA ALA A 351 -26.29 6.15 -2.36
C ALA A 351 -26.49 7.68 -2.50
N LEU A 352 -25.85 8.24 -3.49
CA LEU A 352 -26.08 9.64 -3.86
C LEU A 352 -27.45 9.76 -4.53
N THR A 353 -28.10 10.90 -4.35
CA THR A 353 -29.25 11.20 -5.19
C THR A 353 -28.80 11.41 -6.64
N ARG A 354 -29.65 11.09 -7.61
CA ARG A 354 -29.35 11.31 -9.03
C ARG A 354 -28.91 12.77 -9.29
N ARG A 355 -29.60 13.73 -8.69
CA ARG A 355 -29.25 15.15 -8.81
C ARG A 355 -27.83 15.46 -8.30
N THR A 356 -27.47 14.88 -7.18
CA THR A 356 -26.12 15.04 -6.61
C THR A 356 -25.06 14.39 -7.50
N ALA A 357 -25.35 13.19 -8.03
CA ALA A 357 -24.44 12.49 -8.94
C ALA A 357 -24.24 13.28 -10.24
N GLU A 358 -25.30 13.81 -10.84
CA GLU A 358 -25.22 14.66 -12.04
C GLU A 358 -24.41 15.95 -11.78
N GLN A 359 -24.54 16.56 -10.61
CA GLN A 359 -23.71 17.73 -10.23
C GLN A 359 -22.24 17.40 -10.03
N LEU A 360 -21.91 16.26 -9.43
CA LEU A 360 -20.55 15.83 -9.16
C LEU A 360 -19.85 15.31 -10.42
N TYR A 361 -20.56 14.54 -11.22
CA TYR A 361 -19.97 13.80 -12.34
C TYR A 361 -20.11 14.52 -13.68
N GLY A 362 -21.03 15.48 -13.81
CA GLY A 362 -21.41 16.08 -15.07
C GLY A 362 -22.36 15.17 -15.89
N THR A 363 -22.89 15.72 -16.98
CA THR A 363 -23.86 15.05 -17.85
C THR A 363 -23.26 14.44 -19.13
N TRP A 364 -21.93 14.51 -19.30
CA TRP A 364 -21.22 14.02 -20.47
C TRP A 364 -20.82 12.55 -20.29
N THR A 365 -20.61 11.85 -21.42
CA THR A 365 -20.23 10.44 -21.41
C THR A 365 -18.90 10.22 -20.69
N PRO A 366 -18.84 9.37 -19.66
CA PRO A 366 -17.61 9.10 -18.93
C PRO A 366 -16.55 8.41 -19.82
N SER A 367 -15.26 8.59 -19.48
CA SER A 367 -14.19 7.83 -20.13
C SER A 367 -14.25 6.35 -19.78
N ILE A 368 -13.69 5.50 -20.63
CA ILE A 368 -13.66 4.05 -20.39
C ILE A 368 -12.93 3.71 -19.08
N SER A 369 -11.79 4.34 -18.83
CA SER A 369 -11.04 4.14 -17.58
C SER A 369 -11.87 4.51 -16.33
N ARG A 370 -12.72 5.52 -16.44
CA ARG A 370 -13.64 5.91 -15.37
C ARG A 370 -14.72 4.85 -15.15
N MET A 371 -15.24 4.26 -16.21
CA MET A 371 -16.19 3.16 -16.14
C MET A 371 -15.56 1.90 -15.53
N GLU A 372 -14.36 1.53 -15.97
CA GLU A 372 -13.59 0.42 -15.39
C GLU A 372 -13.30 0.63 -13.89
N LYS A 373 -12.96 1.86 -13.47
CA LYS A 373 -12.80 2.21 -12.05
C LYS A 373 -14.11 2.07 -11.27
N PHE A 374 -15.25 2.49 -11.85
CA PHE A 374 -16.58 2.32 -11.25
C PHE A 374 -16.92 0.84 -11.06
N VAL A 375 -16.69 0.02 -12.08
CA VAL A 375 -16.89 -1.44 -11.97
C VAL A 375 -15.94 -2.05 -10.96
N SER A 376 -14.72 -1.57 -10.85
CA SER A 376 -13.79 -2.05 -9.82
C SER A 376 -14.35 -1.80 -8.41
N CYS A 377 -14.79 -0.59 -8.11
CA CYS A 377 -15.48 -0.23 -6.88
C CYS A 377 -16.17 1.14 -7.04
N ALA A 378 -17.48 1.19 -6.84
CA ALA A 378 -18.25 2.42 -6.96
C ALA A 378 -17.79 3.51 -5.96
N CYS A 379 -17.40 3.12 -4.74
CA CYS A 379 -16.82 4.04 -3.75
C CYS A 379 -15.49 4.63 -4.23
N ALA A 380 -14.59 3.81 -4.76
CA ALA A 380 -13.32 4.31 -5.32
C ALA A 380 -13.56 5.29 -6.48
N HIS A 381 -14.54 5.02 -7.34
CA HIS A 381 -14.96 5.95 -8.38
C HIS A 381 -15.49 7.27 -7.80
N PHE A 382 -16.34 7.20 -6.77
CA PHE A 382 -16.88 8.39 -6.09
C PHE A 382 -15.76 9.26 -5.48
N LEU A 383 -14.81 8.63 -4.79
CA LEU A 383 -13.68 9.33 -4.17
C LEU A 383 -12.78 9.99 -5.23
N THR A 384 -12.50 9.27 -6.34
CA THR A 384 -11.65 9.78 -7.43
C THR A 384 -12.31 10.89 -8.23
N TYR A 385 -13.54 10.67 -8.69
CA TYR A 385 -14.19 11.55 -9.69
C TYR A 385 -15.29 12.45 -9.10
N GLY A 386 -15.88 12.07 -7.99
CA GLY A 386 -16.85 12.89 -7.25
C GLY A 386 -16.15 13.88 -6.33
N LEU A 387 -15.43 13.38 -5.36
CA LEU A 387 -14.68 14.20 -4.40
C LEU A 387 -13.33 14.68 -4.95
N ARG A 388 -12.85 14.08 -6.04
CA ARG A 388 -11.57 14.41 -6.70
C ARG A 388 -10.37 14.32 -5.76
N LEU A 389 -10.41 13.34 -4.87
CA LEU A 389 -9.28 13.07 -3.98
C LEU A 389 -8.09 12.60 -4.82
N LYS A 390 -6.92 13.06 -4.46
CA LYS A 390 -5.65 12.73 -5.10
C LYS A 390 -4.65 12.35 -4.03
N GLU A 391 -3.75 11.42 -4.36
CA GLU A 391 -2.56 11.18 -3.54
C GLU A 391 -1.69 12.44 -3.50
N ARG A 392 -0.86 12.55 -2.45
CA ARG A 392 0.13 13.61 -2.35
C ARG A 392 1.10 13.53 -3.53
N GLU A 393 1.36 14.66 -4.14
CA GLU A 393 2.39 14.74 -5.17
C GLU A 393 3.78 14.49 -4.54
N GLU A 394 4.50 13.51 -5.07
CA GLU A 394 5.87 13.20 -4.64
C GLU A 394 6.87 13.41 -5.78
N TYR A 395 8.06 13.89 -5.43
CA TYR A 395 9.15 14.05 -6.39
C TYR A 395 9.82 12.71 -6.68
N GLU A 396 9.06 11.85 -7.31
CA GLU A 396 9.47 10.52 -7.74
C GLU A 396 9.14 10.31 -9.21
N PHE A 397 9.88 9.41 -9.85
CA PHE A 397 9.56 8.90 -11.17
C PHE A 397 8.88 7.55 -11.02
N ALA A 398 7.56 7.56 -11.01
CA ALA A 398 6.73 6.40 -10.78
C ALA A 398 6.54 5.53 -12.05
N ALA A 399 5.94 4.36 -11.90
CA ALA A 399 5.67 3.45 -13.02
C ALA A 399 4.70 4.06 -14.05
N LEU A 400 3.76 4.90 -13.61
CA LEU A 400 2.84 5.62 -14.48
C LEU A 400 3.57 6.65 -15.35
N ASP A 401 4.52 7.39 -14.76
CA ASP A 401 5.34 8.37 -15.48
C ASP A 401 6.19 7.71 -16.57
N PHE A 402 6.77 6.55 -16.21
CA PHE A 402 7.51 5.73 -17.15
C PHE A 402 6.62 5.33 -18.35
N GLY A 403 5.37 4.91 -18.09
CA GLY A 403 4.38 4.61 -19.14
C GLY A 403 4.13 5.82 -20.04
N ASN A 404 3.80 6.96 -19.44
CA ASN A 404 3.48 8.19 -20.17
C ASN A 404 4.63 8.67 -21.08
N VAL A 405 5.88 8.65 -20.55
CA VAL A 405 7.07 9.04 -21.34
C VAL A 405 7.28 8.10 -22.54
N ILE A 406 7.10 6.79 -22.36
CA ILE A 406 7.27 5.81 -23.44
C ILE A 406 6.16 5.92 -24.48
N HIS A 407 4.90 6.12 -24.08
CA HIS A 407 3.81 6.36 -25.03
C HIS A 407 4.09 7.62 -25.88
N LYS A 408 4.51 8.70 -25.23
CA LYS A 408 4.86 9.95 -25.92
C LYS A 408 6.07 9.78 -26.84
N ALA A 409 7.07 8.99 -26.42
CA ALA A 409 8.22 8.68 -27.28
C ALA A 409 7.82 7.89 -28.53
N LEU A 410 6.85 7.00 -28.41
CA LEU A 410 6.35 6.23 -29.56
C LEU A 410 5.56 7.12 -30.54
N GLU A 411 4.79 8.08 -30.04
CA GLU A 411 4.13 9.12 -30.83
C GLU A 411 5.15 9.94 -31.61
N HIS A 412 6.18 10.51 -30.94
CA HIS A 412 7.25 11.25 -31.61
C HIS A 412 8.00 10.43 -32.65
N TYR A 413 8.23 9.15 -32.36
CA TYR A 413 8.85 8.24 -33.33
C TYR A 413 7.97 8.07 -34.56
N ALA A 414 6.67 7.84 -34.37
CA ALA A 414 5.72 7.70 -35.48
C ALA A 414 5.67 8.97 -36.34
N ASP A 415 5.63 10.15 -35.74
CA ASP A 415 5.69 11.44 -36.42
C ASP A 415 6.96 11.61 -37.25
N LYS A 416 8.12 11.17 -36.76
CA LYS A 416 9.40 11.23 -37.47
C LYS A 416 9.38 10.30 -38.71
N VAL A 417 8.82 9.11 -38.53
CA VAL A 417 8.67 8.14 -39.64
C VAL A 417 7.76 8.74 -40.71
N GLU A 418 6.61 9.27 -40.36
CA GLU A 418 5.66 9.90 -41.30
C GLU A 418 6.32 11.07 -42.05
N LYS A 419 6.98 12.00 -41.35
CA LYS A 419 7.72 13.12 -41.94
C LYS A 419 8.84 12.70 -42.88
N SER A 420 9.41 11.51 -42.67
CA SER A 420 10.45 10.97 -43.56
C SER A 420 9.90 10.46 -44.91
N GLY A 421 8.57 10.29 -45.05
CA GLY A 421 7.90 9.72 -46.18
C GLY A 421 8.18 8.23 -46.41
N LYS A 422 8.81 7.55 -45.45
CA LYS A 422 9.15 6.12 -45.51
C LYS A 422 8.20 5.31 -44.64
N LYS A 423 8.03 4.03 -44.97
CA LYS A 423 7.33 3.08 -44.08
C LYS A 423 8.27 2.59 -42.98
N TRP A 424 7.72 2.09 -41.89
CA TRP A 424 8.48 1.55 -40.76
C TRP A 424 9.54 0.51 -41.18
N GLY A 425 9.19 -0.37 -42.12
CA GLY A 425 10.07 -1.43 -42.60
C GLY A 425 11.15 -0.98 -43.62
N GLU A 426 11.07 0.26 -44.11
CA GLU A 426 11.99 0.82 -45.12
C GLU A 426 13.12 1.64 -44.49
N LEU A 427 13.05 1.90 -43.19
CA LEU A 427 14.10 2.63 -42.47
C LEU A 427 15.30 1.73 -42.18
N GLU A 428 16.50 2.23 -42.46
CA GLU A 428 17.73 1.58 -42.09
C GLU A 428 17.87 1.54 -40.57
N GLU A 429 18.54 0.52 -40.03
CA GLU A 429 18.60 0.25 -38.61
C GLU A 429 19.19 1.42 -37.78
N TYR A 430 20.27 2.02 -38.31
CA TYR A 430 20.89 3.15 -37.61
C TYR A 430 19.98 4.39 -37.55
N VAL A 431 19.19 4.66 -38.61
CA VAL A 431 18.23 5.76 -38.66
C VAL A 431 17.09 5.51 -37.66
N ARG A 432 16.63 4.27 -37.64
CA ARG A 432 15.59 3.82 -36.71
C ARG A 432 16.03 4.01 -35.24
N GLU A 433 17.24 3.60 -34.92
CA GLU A 433 17.78 3.78 -33.58
C GLU A 433 18.00 5.26 -33.22
N GLN A 434 18.45 6.07 -34.15
CA GLN A 434 18.58 7.52 -33.97
C GLN A 434 17.22 8.16 -33.67
N TYR A 435 16.19 7.84 -34.45
CA TYR A 435 14.84 8.36 -34.23
C TYR A 435 14.28 7.93 -32.90
N VAL A 436 14.54 6.71 -32.44
CA VAL A 436 14.15 6.26 -31.10
C VAL A 436 14.84 7.09 -30.01
N ASP A 437 16.14 7.30 -30.11
CA ASP A 437 16.90 8.03 -29.10
C ASP A 437 16.43 9.49 -28.98
N GLU A 438 16.24 10.16 -30.13
CA GLU A 438 15.71 11.51 -30.21
C GLU A 438 14.29 11.60 -29.63
N SER A 439 13.41 10.63 -29.97
CA SER A 439 12.02 10.63 -29.52
C SER A 439 11.90 10.43 -28.00
N VAL A 440 12.79 9.60 -27.40
CA VAL A 440 12.85 9.46 -25.95
C VAL A 440 13.34 10.75 -25.29
N GLU A 441 14.36 11.40 -25.87
CA GLU A 441 14.87 12.66 -25.32
C GLU A 441 13.82 13.78 -25.41
N GLU A 442 13.12 13.91 -26.53
CA GLU A 442 12.02 14.87 -26.72
C GLU A 442 10.90 14.65 -25.70
N SER A 443 10.45 13.39 -25.51
CA SER A 443 9.40 13.08 -24.56
C SER A 443 9.81 13.32 -23.11
N ILE A 444 11.08 13.17 -22.75
CA ILE A 444 11.59 13.55 -21.41
C ILE A 444 11.53 15.07 -21.22
N VAL A 445 11.85 15.83 -22.27
CA VAL A 445 11.75 17.30 -22.22
C VAL A 445 10.30 17.75 -22.12
N ASP A 446 9.40 17.16 -22.90
CA ASP A 446 7.96 17.45 -22.87
C ASP A 446 7.34 17.12 -21.50
N TYR A 447 7.82 16.06 -20.86
CA TYR A 447 7.40 15.69 -19.50
C TYR A 447 7.81 16.74 -18.46
N SER A 448 8.74 17.64 -18.80
CA SER A 448 9.19 18.81 -18.02
C SER A 448 9.68 18.48 -16.60
N ASN A 449 9.92 17.23 -16.29
CA ASN A 449 10.26 16.80 -14.94
C ASN A 449 11.78 16.55 -14.79
N THR A 450 12.41 17.34 -13.94
CA THR A 450 13.84 17.20 -13.63
C THR A 450 14.16 15.99 -12.74
N VAL A 451 13.15 15.21 -12.34
CA VAL A 451 13.31 14.02 -11.47
C VAL A 451 14.28 13.01 -12.08
N LEU A 452 14.24 12.80 -13.39
CA LEU A 452 15.15 11.85 -14.08
C LEU A 452 16.62 12.23 -13.92
N TYR A 453 16.95 13.49 -13.67
CA TYR A 453 18.31 13.97 -13.46
C TYR A 453 18.67 14.18 -11.97
N SER A 454 17.75 13.87 -11.06
CA SER A 454 17.92 14.15 -9.62
C SER A 454 18.85 13.17 -8.90
N SER A 455 19.06 11.98 -9.44
CA SER A 455 19.92 10.95 -8.87
C SER A 455 20.49 10.03 -9.96
N ALA A 456 21.59 9.35 -9.67
CA ALA A 456 22.17 8.35 -10.58
C ALA A 456 21.19 7.21 -10.88
N ARG A 457 20.36 6.83 -9.92
CA ARG A 457 19.29 5.81 -10.09
C ARG A 457 18.27 6.27 -11.13
N ASN A 458 17.77 7.49 -11.00
CA ASN A 458 16.77 8.03 -11.93
C ASN A 458 17.39 8.26 -13.32
N ALA A 459 18.62 8.78 -13.39
CA ALA A 459 19.33 8.95 -14.66
C ALA A 459 19.53 7.62 -15.41
N TYR A 460 19.68 6.50 -14.70
CA TYR A 460 19.74 5.16 -15.30
C TYR A 460 18.43 4.73 -15.98
N MET A 461 17.32 5.34 -15.65
CA MET A 461 16.04 5.05 -16.32
C MET A 461 16.06 5.49 -17.80
N ILE A 462 16.81 6.53 -18.17
CA ILE A 462 16.90 7.03 -19.54
C ILE A 462 17.48 5.98 -20.50
N PRO A 463 18.69 5.43 -20.29
CA PRO A 463 19.20 4.34 -21.15
C PRO A 463 18.30 3.09 -21.12
N ARG A 464 17.62 2.82 -20.01
CA ARG A 464 16.65 1.72 -19.93
C ARG A 464 15.43 1.99 -20.84
N MET A 465 14.88 3.20 -20.84
CA MET A 465 13.80 3.60 -21.74
C MET A 465 14.22 3.50 -23.19
N LYS A 466 15.39 4.02 -23.57
CA LYS A 466 15.93 3.92 -24.92
C LYS A 466 16.08 2.47 -25.39
N ARG A 467 16.63 1.59 -24.55
CA ARG A 467 16.79 0.18 -24.88
C ARG A 467 15.44 -0.52 -25.06
N MET A 468 14.49 -0.28 -24.16
CA MET A 468 13.15 -0.84 -24.28
C MET A 468 12.43 -0.33 -25.53
N MET A 469 12.55 0.95 -25.82
CA MET A 469 11.94 1.57 -26.99
C MET A 469 12.55 1.03 -28.31
N ARG A 470 13.89 0.89 -28.39
CA ARG A 470 14.56 0.26 -29.55
C ARG A 470 14.04 -1.17 -29.77
N ARG A 471 13.92 -1.95 -28.68
CA ARG A 471 13.38 -3.32 -28.75
C ARG A 471 11.91 -3.34 -29.19
N THR A 472 11.09 -2.44 -28.69
CA THR A 472 9.69 -2.27 -29.08
C THR A 472 9.57 -1.94 -30.58
N VAL A 473 10.28 -0.91 -31.02
CA VAL A 473 10.25 -0.47 -32.43
C VAL A 473 10.79 -1.56 -33.39
N TRP A 474 11.86 -2.27 -32.99
CA TRP A 474 12.38 -3.40 -33.75
C TRP A 474 11.32 -4.50 -33.92
N ALA A 475 10.67 -4.91 -32.84
CA ALA A 475 9.65 -5.98 -32.88
C ALA A 475 8.42 -5.55 -33.71
N LEU A 476 7.91 -4.33 -33.49
CA LEU A 476 6.79 -3.78 -34.26
C LEU A 476 7.11 -3.70 -35.76
N THR A 477 8.33 -3.29 -36.12
CA THR A 477 8.79 -3.26 -37.49
C THR A 477 8.76 -4.65 -38.12
N ARG A 478 9.29 -5.67 -37.42
CA ARG A 478 9.26 -7.07 -37.89
C ARG A 478 7.83 -7.59 -38.04
N GLN A 479 6.96 -7.30 -37.07
CA GLN A 479 5.54 -7.69 -37.12
C GLN A 479 4.81 -7.05 -38.33
N LEU A 480 5.06 -5.78 -38.59
CA LEU A 480 4.49 -5.09 -39.78
C LEU A 480 5.00 -5.65 -41.10
N GLN A 481 6.25 -6.12 -41.15
CA GLN A 481 6.81 -6.75 -42.34
C GLN A 481 6.21 -8.13 -42.65
N GLN A 482 5.69 -8.82 -41.62
CA GLN A 482 5.07 -10.15 -41.79
C GLN A 482 3.61 -10.10 -42.24
N GLY A 483 2.92 -8.96 -42.09
CA GLY A 483 1.53 -8.77 -42.49
C GLY A 483 1.34 -7.74 -43.59
N ASP A 484 0.08 -7.50 -43.97
CA ASP A 484 -0.34 -6.52 -44.96
C ASP A 484 -0.87 -5.23 -44.32
N PHE A 485 -0.96 -5.19 -43.01
CA PHE A 485 -1.46 -4.01 -42.31
C PHE A 485 -0.41 -2.90 -42.22
N ALA A 486 -0.87 -1.69 -42.44
CA ALA A 486 -0.08 -0.48 -42.29
C ALA A 486 -0.67 0.40 -41.16
N PRO A 487 0.17 1.04 -40.33
CA PRO A 487 -0.30 2.04 -39.40
C PRO A 487 -0.96 3.21 -40.14
N GLU A 488 -2.23 3.50 -39.83
CA GLU A 488 -3.02 4.58 -40.39
C GLU A 488 -3.05 5.81 -39.51
N SER A 489 -3.15 5.61 -38.17
CA SER A 489 -3.20 6.71 -37.25
C SER A 489 -2.70 6.33 -35.85
N TYR A 490 -2.18 7.34 -35.18
CA TYR A 490 -1.69 7.26 -33.82
C TYR A 490 -2.44 8.27 -32.95
N GLU A 491 -2.63 7.91 -31.65
CA GLU A 491 -3.18 8.81 -30.65
C GLU A 491 -4.51 9.47 -31.05
N THR A 492 -5.34 8.69 -31.77
CA THR A 492 -6.62 9.17 -32.31
C THR A 492 -7.60 9.45 -31.20
N ARG A 493 -8.05 10.70 -31.09
CA ARG A 493 -9.00 11.14 -30.06
C ARG A 493 -10.45 10.91 -30.50
N PHE A 494 -11.26 10.40 -29.57
CA PHE A 494 -12.71 10.32 -29.71
C PHE A 494 -13.38 10.61 -28.37
N GLY A 495 -14.40 11.44 -28.32
CA GLY A 495 -15.04 11.80 -27.06
C GLY A 495 -14.03 12.12 -25.95
N SER A 496 -14.02 11.31 -24.87
CA SER A 496 -13.06 11.43 -23.77
C SER A 496 -11.93 10.39 -23.84
N GLY A 497 -11.87 9.58 -24.90
CA GLY A 497 -10.89 8.51 -25.10
C GLY A 497 -9.83 8.83 -26.15
N LYS A 498 -8.79 8.01 -26.20
CA LYS A 498 -7.66 8.12 -27.11
C LYS A 498 -7.19 6.72 -27.47
N ILE A 499 -7.15 6.40 -28.76
CA ILE A 499 -6.68 5.11 -29.29
C ILE A 499 -5.21 5.26 -29.63
N ASP A 500 -4.35 4.42 -29.03
CA ASP A 500 -2.90 4.54 -29.22
C ASP A 500 -2.48 4.33 -30.67
N ARG A 501 -3.03 3.31 -31.35
CA ARG A 501 -2.71 3.02 -32.73
C ARG A 501 -3.83 2.27 -33.45
N ILE A 502 -4.13 2.70 -34.68
CA ILE A 502 -5.02 2.02 -35.63
C ILE A 502 -4.18 1.62 -36.82
N ASP A 503 -4.19 0.33 -37.21
CA ASP A 503 -3.62 -0.20 -38.43
C ASP A 503 -4.75 -0.63 -39.35
N VAL A 504 -4.58 -0.42 -40.66
CA VAL A 504 -5.55 -0.79 -41.65
C VAL A 504 -4.94 -1.65 -42.77
N CYS A 505 -5.77 -2.48 -43.35
CA CYS A 505 -5.47 -3.20 -44.59
C CYS A 505 -6.65 -3.07 -45.53
N GLU A 506 -6.48 -2.30 -46.61
CA GLU A 506 -7.52 -2.11 -47.62
C GLU A 506 -7.63 -3.29 -48.57
N THR A 507 -8.86 -3.68 -48.86
CA THR A 507 -9.24 -4.62 -49.92
C THR A 507 -10.13 -3.91 -50.97
N GLU A 508 -10.60 -4.63 -51.98
CA GLU A 508 -11.48 -4.04 -52.99
C GLU A 508 -12.79 -3.49 -52.38
N ASN A 509 -13.40 -4.25 -51.46
CA ASN A 509 -14.72 -3.93 -50.87
C ASN A 509 -14.71 -3.56 -49.41
N GLU A 510 -13.64 -3.82 -48.68
CA GLU A 510 -13.57 -3.71 -47.24
C GLU A 510 -12.28 -3.02 -46.78
N VAL A 511 -12.34 -2.45 -45.58
CA VAL A 511 -11.18 -1.98 -44.85
C VAL A 511 -11.08 -2.80 -43.57
N LEU A 512 -10.06 -3.61 -43.46
CA LEU A 512 -9.77 -4.39 -42.26
C LEU A 512 -9.09 -3.49 -41.24
N VAL A 513 -9.64 -3.43 -40.03
CA VAL A 513 -9.17 -2.54 -38.96
C VAL A 513 -8.56 -3.35 -37.81
N LYS A 514 -7.36 -2.98 -37.42
CA LYS A 514 -6.66 -3.55 -36.24
C LYS A 514 -6.39 -2.44 -35.24
N VAL A 515 -6.79 -2.64 -33.99
CA VAL A 515 -6.53 -1.72 -32.88
C VAL A 515 -5.42 -2.28 -32.01
N VAL A 516 -4.44 -1.45 -31.69
CA VAL A 516 -3.32 -1.80 -30.79
C VAL A 516 -3.24 -0.75 -29.67
N ASP A 517 -3.27 -1.22 -28.43
CA ASP A 517 -3.10 -0.41 -27.24
C ASP A 517 -1.82 -0.84 -26.49
N TYR A 518 -0.93 0.12 -26.24
CA TYR A 518 0.37 -0.14 -25.65
C TYR A 518 0.31 -0.22 -24.13
N LYS A 519 0.99 -1.21 -23.55
CA LYS A 519 1.05 -1.38 -22.09
C LYS A 519 2.47 -1.63 -21.63
N THR A 520 2.92 -0.88 -20.63
CA THR A 520 4.22 -1.10 -19.96
C THR A 520 4.15 -2.17 -18.86
N GLY A 521 2.94 -2.64 -18.52
CA GLY A 521 2.69 -3.73 -17.58
C GLY A 521 2.29 -5.05 -18.25
N SER A 522 2.03 -6.08 -17.46
CA SER A 522 1.70 -7.45 -17.94
C SER A 522 0.19 -7.66 -18.20
N LYS A 523 -0.53 -6.64 -18.67
CA LYS A 523 -1.99 -6.73 -18.93
C LYS A 523 -2.26 -7.66 -20.11
N LYS A 524 -3.15 -8.63 -19.93
CA LYS A 524 -3.66 -9.53 -20.97
C LYS A 524 -5.15 -9.36 -21.12
N PHE A 525 -5.68 -9.60 -22.31
CA PHE A 525 -7.11 -9.54 -22.53
C PHE A 525 -7.80 -10.76 -21.91
N ASP A 526 -8.82 -10.50 -21.08
CA ASP A 526 -9.63 -11.50 -20.38
C ASP A 526 -11.12 -11.26 -20.68
N MET A 527 -11.76 -12.26 -21.30
CA MET A 527 -13.17 -12.19 -21.70
C MET A 527 -14.10 -12.06 -20.51
N THR A 528 -13.77 -12.70 -19.37
CA THR A 528 -14.56 -12.55 -18.14
C THR A 528 -14.47 -11.13 -17.59
N ALA A 529 -13.27 -10.56 -17.57
CA ALA A 529 -13.08 -9.18 -17.15
C ALA A 529 -13.81 -8.19 -18.07
N PHE A 530 -13.82 -8.45 -19.38
CA PHE A 530 -14.59 -7.66 -20.34
C PHE A 530 -16.09 -7.75 -20.05
N TYR A 531 -16.64 -8.96 -19.91
CA TYR A 531 -18.06 -9.18 -19.63
C TYR A 531 -18.54 -8.41 -18.40
N HIS A 532 -17.75 -8.41 -17.34
CA HIS A 532 -18.04 -7.64 -16.12
C HIS A 532 -17.74 -6.14 -16.22
N GLY A 533 -17.16 -5.65 -17.31
CA GLY A 533 -16.86 -4.22 -17.49
C GLY A 533 -15.51 -3.76 -16.91
N LEU A 534 -14.62 -4.69 -16.53
CA LEU A 534 -13.27 -4.38 -16.00
C LEU A 534 -12.22 -4.14 -17.10
N GLN A 535 -12.47 -4.58 -18.33
CA GLN A 535 -11.56 -4.46 -19.47
C GLN A 535 -12.32 -4.11 -20.76
N MET A 536 -12.96 -2.95 -20.79
CA MET A 536 -13.77 -2.53 -21.94
C MET A 536 -12.98 -1.82 -23.04
N GLN A 537 -11.79 -1.32 -22.70
CA GLN A 537 -11.00 -0.40 -23.50
C GLN A 537 -10.83 -0.86 -24.96
N LEU A 538 -10.31 -2.05 -25.21
CA LEU A 538 -10.02 -2.53 -26.57
C LEU A 538 -11.26 -2.67 -27.47
N VAL A 539 -12.36 -3.17 -26.89
CA VAL A 539 -13.60 -3.40 -27.67
C VAL A 539 -14.26 -2.07 -28.02
N VAL A 540 -14.34 -1.15 -27.08
CA VAL A 540 -14.88 0.20 -27.34
C VAL A 540 -14.01 0.95 -28.34
N TYR A 541 -12.67 0.83 -28.23
CA TYR A 541 -11.74 1.44 -29.18
C TYR A 541 -11.91 0.88 -30.59
N MET A 542 -12.18 -0.42 -30.74
CA MET A 542 -12.49 -1.01 -32.04
C MET A 542 -13.79 -0.43 -32.62
N GLY A 543 -14.86 -0.31 -31.81
CA GLY A 543 -16.11 0.28 -32.26
C GLY A 543 -15.94 1.72 -32.81
N GLU A 544 -15.12 2.52 -32.10
CA GLU A 544 -14.84 3.89 -32.59
C GLU A 544 -13.88 3.91 -33.77
N ALA A 545 -12.90 3.02 -33.82
CA ALA A 545 -11.99 2.91 -34.96
C ALA A 545 -12.74 2.54 -36.25
N LEU A 546 -13.69 1.61 -36.19
CA LEU A 546 -14.53 1.24 -37.35
C LEU A 546 -15.31 2.44 -37.85
N LYS A 547 -15.93 3.24 -36.98
CA LYS A 547 -16.67 4.46 -37.36
C LYS A 547 -15.76 5.52 -37.99
N VAL A 548 -14.51 5.64 -37.54
CA VAL A 548 -13.51 6.56 -38.10
C VAL A 548 -13.11 6.10 -39.52
N GLU A 549 -12.78 4.82 -39.66
CA GLU A 549 -12.27 4.28 -40.93
C GLU A 549 -13.36 4.17 -41.99
N GLU A 550 -14.63 3.92 -41.66
CA GLU A 550 -15.75 4.02 -42.60
C GLU A 550 -15.91 5.43 -43.18
N LYS A 551 -15.67 6.47 -42.37
CA LYS A 551 -15.73 7.85 -42.86
C LYS A 551 -14.56 8.20 -43.76
N LYS A 552 -13.37 7.64 -43.52
CA LYS A 552 -12.17 7.88 -44.34
C LYS A 552 -12.22 7.12 -45.69
N HIS A 553 -12.90 5.97 -45.72
CA HIS A 553 -12.97 5.07 -46.87
C HIS A 553 -14.43 4.94 -47.41
N PRO A 554 -15.00 5.98 -48.02
CA PRO A 554 -16.38 5.95 -48.47
C PRO A 554 -16.64 4.84 -49.51
N GLY A 555 -17.65 4.01 -49.23
CA GLY A 555 -18.03 2.89 -50.10
C GLY A 555 -17.38 1.54 -49.76
N LYS A 556 -16.52 1.48 -48.74
CA LYS A 556 -15.98 0.23 -48.22
C LYS A 556 -16.54 -0.03 -46.80
N LYS A 557 -16.83 -1.29 -46.48
CA LYS A 557 -17.24 -1.71 -45.12
C LYS A 557 -15.99 -1.82 -44.28
N ALA A 558 -15.99 -1.19 -43.05
CA ALA A 558 -14.96 -1.43 -42.10
C ALA A 558 -15.23 -2.73 -41.31
N VAL A 559 -14.24 -3.63 -41.26
CA VAL A 559 -14.36 -4.95 -40.66
C VAL A 559 -13.27 -5.11 -39.59
N PRO A 560 -13.63 -5.56 -38.36
CA PRO A 560 -12.65 -5.75 -37.28
C PRO A 560 -11.73 -6.94 -37.62
N ALA A 561 -10.43 -6.70 -37.71
CA ALA A 561 -9.42 -7.73 -37.88
C ALA A 561 -8.86 -8.27 -36.53
N GLY A 562 -8.76 -7.41 -35.54
CA GLY A 562 -8.34 -7.81 -34.21
C GLY A 562 -8.10 -6.65 -33.27
N ILE A 563 -8.20 -6.95 -32.00
CA ILE A 563 -7.99 -6.04 -30.88
C ILE A 563 -6.84 -6.55 -30.01
N PHE A 564 -5.84 -5.71 -29.74
CA PHE A 564 -4.60 -6.16 -29.15
C PHE A 564 -4.05 -5.23 -28.07
N TYR A 565 -3.55 -5.83 -26.98
CA TYR A 565 -2.54 -5.25 -26.12
C TYR A 565 -1.15 -5.59 -26.64
N TYR A 566 -0.30 -4.59 -26.76
CA TYR A 566 1.13 -4.77 -27.00
C TYR A 566 1.92 -4.45 -25.74
N GLN A 567 2.62 -5.45 -25.20
CA GLN A 567 3.42 -5.30 -23.98
C GLN A 567 4.80 -4.73 -24.31
N MET A 568 5.04 -3.48 -23.93
CA MET A 568 6.35 -2.85 -24.06
C MET A 568 7.26 -3.34 -22.94
N LYS A 569 8.11 -4.30 -23.23
CA LYS A 569 9.08 -4.90 -22.29
C LYS A 569 10.41 -5.17 -22.99
N ASP A 570 11.44 -5.43 -22.20
CA ASP A 570 12.76 -5.88 -22.70
C ASP A 570 12.95 -7.34 -22.25
N PRO A 571 12.58 -8.32 -23.09
CA PRO A 571 12.60 -9.72 -22.72
C PRO A 571 14.02 -10.23 -22.47
N VAL A 572 14.16 -11.10 -21.49
CA VAL A 572 15.39 -11.83 -21.21
C VAL A 572 15.24 -13.25 -21.75
N VAL A 573 16.14 -13.65 -22.64
CA VAL A 573 16.17 -14.99 -23.23
C VAL A 573 17.42 -15.76 -22.79
N ALA A 574 17.38 -17.09 -22.87
CA ALA A 574 18.49 -17.93 -22.44
C ALA A 574 19.77 -17.67 -23.28
N LYS A 575 20.93 -17.70 -22.62
CA LYS A 575 22.22 -17.35 -23.19
C LYS A 575 22.74 -18.33 -24.26
N ASP A 576 22.29 -19.59 -24.24
CA ASP A 576 22.85 -20.69 -25.02
C ASP A 576 22.10 -20.95 -26.34
N MET A 577 21.36 -19.96 -26.87
CA MET A 577 20.63 -20.06 -28.13
C MET A 577 21.44 -19.49 -29.31
N ASP A 578 21.28 -20.08 -30.51
CA ASP A 578 21.74 -19.48 -31.76
C ASP A 578 21.06 -18.10 -31.97
N MET A 579 21.73 -17.15 -32.61
CA MET A 579 21.24 -15.78 -32.83
C MET A 579 19.82 -15.74 -33.48
N ASP A 580 19.58 -16.55 -34.52
CA ASP A 580 18.27 -16.60 -35.17
C ASP A 580 17.16 -17.09 -34.24
N LYS A 581 17.46 -18.04 -33.37
CA LYS A 581 16.54 -18.54 -32.36
C LYS A 581 16.30 -17.52 -31.25
N VAL A 582 17.31 -16.72 -30.93
CA VAL A 582 17.19 -15.61 -29.97
C VAL A 582 16.21 -14.55 -30.48
N GLU A 583 16.35 -14.13 -31.74
CA GLU A 583 15.41 -13.16 -32.34
C GLU A 583 13.98 -13.67 -32.36
N GLN A 584 13.78 -14.92 -32.76
CA GLN A 584 12.45 -15.54 -32.79
C GLN A 584 11.86 -15.67 -31.37
N ALA A 585 12.66 -16.04 -30.36
CA ALA A 585 12.22 -16.13 -28.99
C ALA A 585 11.79 -14.74 -28.44
N ILE A 586 12.54 -13.69 -28.76
CA ILE A 586 12.20 -12.32 -28.40
C ILE A 586 10.90 -11.85 -29.08
N LEU A 587 10.73 -12.12 -30.39
CA LEU A 587 9.50 -11.78 -31.12
C LEU A 587 8.29 -12.48 -30.52
N ARG A 588 8.42 -13.75 -30.16
CA ARG A 588 7.35 -14.52 -29.51
C ARG A 588 6.97 -13.97 -28.15
N GLU A 589 7.95 -13.51 -27.36
CA GLU A 589 7.72 -12.84 -26.07
C GLU A 589 7.05 -11.46 -26.24
N LEU A 590 7.30 -10.78 -27.36
CA LEU A 590 6.73 -9.47 -27.72
C LEU A 590 5.50 -9.57 -28.62
N ARG A 591 4.98 -10.77 -28.82
CA ARG A 591 3.74 -11.00 -29.57
C ARG A 591 2.58 -10.26 -28.90
N VAL A 592 1.68 -9.71 -29.73
CA VAL A 592 0.46 -9.08 -29.22
C VAL A 592 -0.45 -10.09 -28.51
N ASP A 593 -1.22 -9.61 -27.52
CA ASP A 593 -2.23 -10.40 -26.83
C ASP A 593 -3.61 -9.77 -27.02
N GLY A 594 -4.64 -10.57 -27.37
CA GLY A 594 -5.97 -10.05 -27.64
C GLY A 594 -6.81 -11.02 -28.44
N LEU A 595 -7.75 -10.53 -29.22
CA LEU A 595 -8.66 -11.32 -30.04
C LEU A 595 -8.40 -11.07 -31.56
N VAL A 596 -8.45 -12.14 -32.32
CA VAL A 596 -8.26 -12.15 -33.77
C VAL A 596 -9.55 -12.58 -34.46
N ASN A 597 -9.93 -11.94 -35.53
CA ASN A 597 -11.01 -12.39 -36.43
C ASN A 597 -10.64 -13.76 -37.02
N ALA A 598 -11.53 -14.74 -36.89
CA ALA A 598 -11.28 -16.13 -37.28
C ALA A 598 -11.31 -16.38 -38.80
N GLU A 599 -11.61 -15.36 -39.62
CA GLU A 599 -11.61 -15.49 -41.05
C GLU A 599 -10.18 -15.75 -41.59
N GLU A 600 -10.00 -16.81 -42.34
CA GLU A 600 -8.68 -17.21 -42.90
C GLU A 600 -8.02 -16.07 -43.70
N ALA A 601 -8.81 -15.33 -44.47
CA ALA A 601 -8.32 -14.19 -45.24
C ALA A 601 -7.77 -13.07 -44.35
N VAL A 602 -8.37 -12.83 -43.16
CA VAL A 602 -7.93 -11.83 -42.20
C VAL A 602 -6.66 -12.31 -41.50
N ILE A 603 -6.62 -13.56 -41.10
CA ILE A 603 -5.45 -14.15 -40.42
C ILE A 603 -4.21 -14.09 -41.34
N GLN A 604 -4.35 -14.45 -42.64
CA GLN A 604 -3.26 -14.41 -43.57
C GLN A 604 -2.75 -12.98 -43.85
N ARG A 605 -3.58 -11.96 -43.69
CA ARG A 605 -3.15 -10.56 -43.84
C ARG A 605 -2.50 -10.02 -42.58
N LEU A 606 -2.84 -10.57 -41.42
CA LEU A 606 -2.18 -10.23 -40.11
C LEU A 606 -0.80 -10.87 -40.04
N ASP A 607 -0.65 -12.11 -40.50
CA ASP A 607 0.61 -12.86 -40.60
C ASP A 607 0.55 -13.80 -41.81
N ARG A 608 1.30 -13.47 -42.87
CA ARG A 608 1.19 -14.12 -44.19
C ARG A 608 1.51 -15.59 -44.17
N GLU A 609 2.59 -15.96 -43.46
CA GLU A 609 3.08 -17.33 -43.46
C GLU A 609 3.63 -17.72 -42.09
N PHE A 610 2.89 -18.55 -41.37
CA PHE A 610 3.43 -19.16 -40.15
C PHE A 610 3.08 -20.66 -40.09
N SER A 611 4.01 -21.44 -39.58
CA SER A 611 3.84 -22.87 -39.26
C SER A 611 3.91 -23.08 -37.75
N GLY A 612 2.90 -23.72 -37.19
CA GLY A 612 2.80 -23.86 -35.74
C GLY A 612 2.25 -22.59 -35.08
N SER A 613 2.95 -21.99 -34.14
CA SER A 613 2.51 -20.76 -33.41
C SER A 613 3.03 -19.53 -34.15
N SER A 614 2.16 -18.54 -34.43
CA SER A 614 2.55 -17.24 -34.95
C SER A 614 3.39 -16.47 -33.93
N ASP A 615 4.40 -15.74 -34.39
CA ASP A 615 5.23 -14.83 -33.61
C ASP A 615 4.63 -13.39 -33.57
N VAL A 616 3.55 -13.15 -34.34
CA VAL A 616 2.87 -11.83 -34.45
C VAL A 616 1.58 -11.80 -33.65
N ILE A 617 0.68 -12.76 -33.87
CA ILE A 617 -0.69 -12.82 -33.33
C ILE A 617 -0.90 -14.05 -32.44
N PRO A 618 -1.86 -14.03 -31.49
CA PRO A 618 -2.09 -15.14 -30.56
C PRO A 618 -2.83 -16.32 -31.20
N VAL A 619 -2.31 -16.81 -32.34
CA VAL A 619 -2.89 -17.90 -33.14
C VAL A 619 -1.83 -18.99 -33.37
N ALA A 620 -2.28 -20.25 -33.35
CA ALA A 620 -1.42 -21.39 -33.63
C ALA A 620 -2.13 -22.39 -34.55
N LYS A 621 -1.42 -22.85 -35.60
CA LYS A 621 -1.88 -23.89 -36.54
C LYS A 621 -1.49 -25.28 -36.04
N THR A 622 -2.39 -26.24 -36.20
CA THR A 622 -2.19 -27.67 -35.99
C THR A 622 -2.34 -28.43 -37.29
N LYS A 623 -2.09 -29.74 -37.28
CA LYS A 623 -2.27 -30.56 -38.45
C LYS A 623 -3.73 -30.62 -39.00
N THR A 624 -4.71 -30.31 -38.15
CA THR A 624 -6.14 -30.43 -38.43
C THR A 624 -6.89 -29.08 -38.39
N GLY A 625 -6.17 -27.96 -38.38
CA GLY A 625 -6.76 -26.61 -38.28
C GLY A 625 -6.08 -25.74 -37.26
N TYR A 626 -6.81 -24.88 -36.57
CA TYR A 626 -6.29 -24.00 -35.54
C TYR A 626 -6.33 -24.65 -34.13
N SER A 627 -5.37 -24.31 -33.31
CA SER A 627 -5.32 -24.77 -31.92
C SER A 627 -6.49 -24.19 -31.10
N LYS A 628 -7.06 -24.97 -30.18
CA LYS A 628 -8.06 -24.49 -29.21
C LYS A 628 -7.56 -23.37 -28.29
N GLN A 629 -6.24 -23.20 -28.18
CA GLN A 629 -5.63 -22.13 -27.42
C GLN A 629 -5.49 -20.82 -28.20
N SER A 630 -5.82 -20.82 -29.50
CA SER A 630 -5.81 -19.62 -30.31
C SER A 630 -6.93 -18.68 -29.87
N LYS A 631 -6.60 -17.40 -29.69
CA LYS A 631 -7.56 -16.39 -29.29
C LYS A 631 -8.29 -15.81 -30.51
N MET A 632 -9.20 -16.59 -31.08
CA MET A 632 -9.95 -16.24 -32.28
C MET A 632 -11.44 -16.22 -32.01
N ILE A 633 -12.15 -15.30 -32.67
CA ILE A 633 -13.61 -15.21 -32.65
C ILE A 633 -14.13 -14.94 -34.08
N SER A 634 -15.36 -15.37 -34.36
CA SER A 634 -15.99 -15.10 -35.66
C SER A 634 -16.32 -13.61 -35.85
N GLY A 635 -16.54 -13.20 -37.08
CA GLY A 635 -16.99 -11.84 -37.40
C GLY A 635 -18.32 -11.50 -36.68
N GLU A 636 -19.26 -12.46 -36.62
CA GLU A 636 -20.54 -12.33 -35.89
C GLU A 636 -20.32 -12.13 -34.38
N ASP A 637 -19.34 -12.82 -33.81
CA ASP A 637 -18.98 -12.65 -32.40
C ASP A 637 -18.32 -11.30 -32.11
N PHE A 638 -17.56 -10.75 -33.09
CA PHE A 638 -17.07 -9.39 -32.99
C PHE A 638 -18.21 -8.36 -32.97
N GLU A 639 -19.21 -8.52 -33.84
CA GLU A 639 -20.40 -7.66 -33.87
C GLU A 639 -21.18 -7.76 -32.54
N ALA A 640 -21.30 -8.98 -31.98
CA ALA A 640 -21.92 -9.20 -30.66
C ALA A 640 -21.12 -8.52 -29.53
N LEU A 641 -19.76 -8.61 -29.53
CA LEU A 641 -18.91 -7.92 -28.56
C LEU A 641 -19.08 -6.40 -28.62
N LEU A 642 -19.14 -5.82 -29.79
CA LEU A 642 -19.31 -4.37 -29.99
C LEU A 642 -20.70 -3.92 -29.48
N SER A 643 -21.75 -4.65 -29.84
CA SER A 643 -23.10 -4.38 -29.37
C SER A 643 -23.22 -4.50 -27.84
N TYR A 644 -22.59 -5.51 -27.25
CA TYR A 644 -22.52 -5.68 -25.81
C TYR A 644 -21.77 -4.54 -25.13
N ALA A 645 -20.64 -4.09 -25.68
CA ALA A 645 -19.87 -2.99 -25.15
C ALA A 645 -20.68 -1.68 -25.09
N ASP A 646 -21.47 -1.39 -26.14
CA ASP A 646 -22.37 -0.23 -26.19
C ASP A 646 -23.47 -0.33 -25.13
N LYS A 647 -24.12 -1.52 -25.02
CA LYS A 647 -25.13 -1.80 -23.98
C LYS A 647 -24.54 -1.64 -22.59
N LYS A 648 -23.37 -2.23 -22.33
CA LYS A 648 -22.68 -2.18 -21.03
C LYS A 648 -22.23 -0.77 -20.67
N THR A 649 -21.71 -0.01 -21.62
CA THR A 649 -21.37 1.40 -21.45
C THR A 649 -22.57 2.22 -20.99
N THR A 650 -23.73 2.03 -21.64
CA THR A 650 -24.98 2.70 -21.28
C THR A 650 -25.47 2.30 -19.89
N GLU A 651 -25.42 1.00 -19.56
CA GLU A 651 -25.77 0.48 -18.23
C GLU A 651 -24.91 1.15 -17.15
N LEU A 652 -23.59 1.10 -17.30
CA LEU A 652 -22.64 1.66 -16.31
C LEU A 652 -22.84 3.18 -16.15
N GLN A 653 -23.06 3.89 -17.23
CA GLN A 653 -23.35 5.32 -17.19
C GLN A 653 -24.62 5.63 -16.40
N ASN A 654 -25.70 4.87 -16.62
CA ASN A 654 -26.94 5.02 -15.89
C ASN A 654 -26.75 4.73 -14.39
N ARG A 655 -26.00 3.69 -14.03
CA ARG A 655 -25.69 3.35 -12.64
C ARG A 655 -24.91 4.46 -11.94
N MET A 656 -23.90 5.03 -12.62
CA MET A 656 -23.17 6.19 -12.11
C MET A 656 -24.09 7.38 -11.86
N TRP A 657 -24.98 7.71 -12.79
CA TRP A 657 -25.92 8.82 -12.66
C TRP A 657 -27.02 8.55 -11.62
N ASN A 658 -27.38 7.29 -11.39
CA ASN A 658 -28.27 6.92 -10.30
C ASN A 658 -27.61 7.02 -8.93
N GLY A 659 -26.31 7.37 -8.87
CA GLY A 659 -25.61 7.71 -7.66
C GLY A 659 -25.04 6.54 -6.88
N GLU A 660 -24.83 5.38 -7.53
CA GLU A 660 -24.14 4.28 -6.88
C GLU A 660 -22.73 4.71 -6.43
N SER A 661 -22.48 4.65 -5.12
CA SER A 661 -21.23 5.09 -4.49
C SER A 661 -20.76 4.16 -3.37
N GLU A 662 -21.36 3.00 -3.26
CA GLU A 662 -21.09 2.05 -2.18
C GLU A 662 -19.68 1.43 -2.28
N ALA A 663 -19.08 1.14 -1.09
CA ALA A 663 -17.90 0.32 -1.00
C ALA A 663 -18.25 -1.14 -1.29
N SER A 664 -18.17 -1.51 -2.58
CA SER A 664 -18.52 -2.83 -3.11
C SER A 664 -17.47 -3.28 -4.13
N PRO A 665 -16.22 -3.59 -3.70
CA PRO A 665 -15.16 -4.01 -4.60
C PRO A 665 -15.47 -5.37 -5.24
N TYR A 666 -14.91 -5.61 -6.45
CA TYR A 666 -15.00 -6.93 -7.07
C TYR A 666 -13.98 -7.91 -6.47
N GLU A 667 -14.28 -9.20 -6.61
CA GLU A 667 -13.36 -10.32 -6.40
C GLU A 667 -13.42 -11.26 -7.62
N MET A 668 -12.27 -11.51 -8.24
CA MET A 668 -12.16 -12.43 -9.38
C MET A 668 -10.91 -13.31 -9.24
N GLY A 669 -11.08 -14.52 -8.75
CA GLY A 669 -9.98 -15.41 -8.40
C GLY A 669 -9.18 -14.88 -7.23
N GLN A 670 -7.90 -14.53 -7.44
CA GLN A 670 -7.04 -13.93 -6.42
C GLN A 670 -6.99 -12.40 -6.50
N MET A 671 -7.62 -11.79 -7.49
CA MET A 671 -7.61 -10.35 -7.68
C MET A 671 -8.86 -9.72 -7.09
N THR A 672 -8.67 -8.60 -6.42
CA THR A 672 -9.76 -7.81 -5.86
C THR A 672 -9.67 -6.34 -6.29
N GLY A 673 -10.78 -5.63 -6.19
CA GLY A 673 -10.79 -4.17 -6.40
C GLY A 673 -10.02 -3.39 -5.33
N CYS A 674 -9.59 -4.05 -4.25
CA CYS A 674 -8.84 -3.45 -3.15
C CYS A 674 -7.31 -3.56 -3.29
N ASP A 675 -6.79 -4.48 -4.12
CA ASP A 675 -5.36 -4.82 -4.17
C ASP A 675 -4.44 -3.61 -4.45
N TYR A 676 -4.90 -2.66 -5.26
CA TYR A 676 -4.16 -1.43 -5.60
C TYR A 676 -5.02 -0.19 -5.39
N CYS A 677 -5.92 -0.24 -4.40
CA CYS A 677 -6.81 0.87 -4.12
C CYS A 677 -6.13 1.89 -3.19
N GLU A 678 -5.95 3.10 -3.66
CA GLU A 678 -5.40 4.24 -2.93
C GLU A 678 -6.28 4.70 -1.74
N PHE A 679 -7.56 4.28 -1.73
CA PHE A 679 -8.55 4.70 -0.73
C PHE A 679 -8.82 3.66 0.36
N HIS A 680 -8.01 2.60 0.46
CA HIS A 680 -8.23 1.51 1.42
C HIS A 680 -8.40 2.01 2.87
N ASN A 681 -7.61 3.02 3.25
CA ASN A 681 -7.65 3.59 4.60
C ASN A 681 -8.80 4.60 4.82
N ILE A 682 -9.57 4.93 3.79
CA ILE A 682 -10.64 5.95 3.85
C ILE A 682 -12.02 5.32 3.69
N CYS A 683 -12.16 4.29 2.84
CA CYS A 683 -13.46 3.75 2.45
C CYS A 683 -14.16 2.94 3.54
N GLY A 684 -13.43 2.49 4.57
CA GLY A 684 -13.98 1.70 5.67
C GLY A 684 -14.47 0.29 5.29
N PHE A 685 -14.14 -0.22 4.08
CA PHE A 685 -14.51 -1.56 3.67
C PHE A 685 -13.80 -2.62 4.51
N ASP A 686 -14.59 -3.44 5.21
CA ASP A 686 -14.11 -4.59 5.96
C ASP A 686 -15.10 -5.73 5.80
N ALA A 687 -14.68 -6.83 5.19
CA ALA A 687 -15.53 -7.99 4.93
C ALA A 687 -15.99 -8.71 6.22
N SER A 688 -15.39 -8.41 7.38
CA SER A 688 -15.86 -8.92 8.68
C SER A 688 -17.05 -8.14 9.26
N VAL A 689 -17.32 -6.94 8.74
CA VAL A 689 -18.44 -6.10 9.17
C VAL A 689 -19.69 -6.47 8.36
N PRO A 690 -20.86 -6.68 9.01
CA PRO A 690 -22.10 -7.01 8.32
C PRO A 690 -22.46 -5.98 7.24
N GLY A 691 -22.85 -6.49 6.07
CA GLY A 691 -23.24 -5.68 4.92
C GLY A 691 -22.09 -5.32 3.95
N TYR A 692 -20.81 -5.51 4.33
CA TYR A 692 -19.71 -5.42 3.39
C TYR A 692 -19.40 -6.79 2.79
N GLN A 693 -19.36 -6.85 1.47
CA GLN A 693 -19.01 -8.08 0.75
C GLN A 693 -18.39 -7.74 -0.60
N TYR A 694 -17.52 -8.65 -1.07
CA TYR A 694 -17.00 -8.58 -2.43
C TYR A 694 -18.09 -9.01 -3.42
N ARG A 695 -18.16 -8.31 -4.57
CA ARG A 695 -18.92 -8.77 -5.73
C ARG A 695 -18.09 -9.85 -6.43
N ARG A 696 -18.49 -11.10 -6.29
CA ARG A 696 -17.72 -12.25 -6.78
C ARG A 696 -17.99 -12.48 -8.27
N PHE A 697 -16.94 -12.37 -9.07
CA PHE A 697 -16.96 -12.65 -10.51
C PHE A 697 -16.32 -14.02 -10.76
N ARG A 698 -17.12 -14.98 -11.18
CA ARG A 698 -16.64 -16.31 -11.48
C ARG A 698 -15.90 -16.30 -12.82
N LYS A 699 -14.67 -16.78 -12.84
CA LYS A 699 -13.96 -17.01 -14.09
C LYS A 699 -14.67 -18.07 -14.92
N ALA A 700 -14.91 -17.75 -16.20
CA ALA A 700 -15.54 -18.63 -17.14
C ALA A 700 -14.67 -18.77 -18.40
N SER A 701 -14.88 -19.82 -19.20
CA SER A 701 -14.22 -19.97 -20.46
C SER A 701 -14.68 -18.90 -21.46
N SER A 702 -13.84 -18.58 -22.46
CA SER A 702 -14.22 -17.60 -23.49
C SER A 702 -15.47 -18.01 -24.25
N GLU A 703 -15.72 -19.32 -24.42
CA GLU A 703 -16.91 -19.85 -25.08
C GLU A 703 -18.17 -19.62 -24.24
N GLU A 704 -18.10 -19.86 -22.92
CA GLU A 704 -19.23 -19.60 -22.00
C GLU A 704 -19.56 -18.11 -21.93
N VAL A 705 -18.52 -17.26 -21.87
CA VAL A 705 -18.70 -15.80 -21.86
C VAL A 705 -19.34 -15.32 -23.16
N MET A 706 -18.89 -15.83 -24.33
CA MET A 706 -19.50 -15.48 -25.60
C MET A 706 -20.97 -15.93 -25.71
N ALA A 707 -21.29 -17.10 -25.18
CA ALA A 707 -22.68 -17.56 -25.13
C ALA A 707 -23.55 -16.58 -24.31
N LYS A 708 -23.09 -16.14 -23.13
CA LYS A 708 -23.77 -15.12 -22.31
C LYS A 708 -23.92 -13.80 -23.06
N ILE A 709 -22.86 -13.31 -23.71
CA ILE A 709 -22.89 -12.06 -24.48
C ILE A 709 -23.94 -12.11 -25.59
N ARG A 710 -24.02 -13.23 -26.32
CA ARG A 710 -25.05 -13.40 -27.37
C ARG A 710 -26.46 -13.35 -26.80
N MET A 711 -26.71 -14.02 -25.65
CA MET A 711 -28.01 -13.98 -24.95
C MET A 711 -28.33 -12.55 -24.50
N ASP A 712 -27.38 -11.85 -23.89
CA ASP A 712 -27.58 -10.48 -23.42
C ASP A 712 -27.90 -9.49 -24.54
N VAL A 713 -27.28 -9.67 -25.71
CA VAL A 713 -27.53 -8.85 -26.91
C VAL A 713 -28.91 -9.17 -27.49
N GLN A 714 -29.36 -10.43 -27.48
CA GLN A 714 -30.65 -10.88 -28.00
C GLN A 714 -31.83 -10.61 -27.06
N GLY A 715 -31.58 -10.23 -25.81
CA GLY A 715 -32.66 -9.87 -24.82
C GLY A 715 -33.16 -11.02 -23.98
N GLU A 716 -32.50 -12.17 -23.95
CA GLU A 716 -32.91 -13.39 -23.23
C GLU A 716 -32.28 -13.52 -21.82
N SER A 717 -31.59 -12.50 -21.31
CA SER A 717 -30.76 -12.61 -20.12
C SER A 717 -31.48 -12.53 -18.76
N GLU A 718 -32.76 -12.19 -18.72
CA GLU A 718 -33.51 -12.07 -17.44
C GLU A 718 -33.76 -13.38 -16.72
N PHE A 719 -33.66 -14.54 -17.39
CA PHE A 719 -33.99 -15.85 -16.80
C PHE A 719 -32.86 -16.58 -16.08
N ILE A 720 -31.61 -16.23 -16.30
CA ILE A 720 -30.45 -17.01 -15.78
C ILE A 720 -29.95 -16.52 -14.41
N GLU A 721 -30.14 -15.25 -14.06
CA GLU A 721 -29.76 -14.73 -12.73
C GLU A 721 -30.63 -15.29 -11.60
N GLU A 722 -31.89 -15.66 -11.86
CA GLU A 722 -32.78 -16.28 -10.87
C GLU A 722 -32.36 -17.73 -10.54
N GLU A 723 -31.93 -18.53 -11.51
CA GLU A 723 -31.48 -19.92 -11.28
C GLU A 723 -30.13 -19.99 -10.52
N GLU A 724 -29.19 -19.03 -10.71
CA GLU A 724 -27.92 -19.00 -9.97
C GLU A 724 -28.11 -18.59 -8.49
N GLN A 725 -29.09 -17.74 -8.18
CA GLN A 725 -29.44 -17.38 -6.80
C GLN A 725 -30.15 -18.53 -6.07
N GLU A 726 -31.06 -19.28 -6.73
CA GLU A 726 -31.70 -20.45 -6.15
C GLU A 726 -30.74 -21.61 -5.91
N SER A 727 -29.79 -21.87 -6.82
CA SER A 727 -28.79 -22.93 -6.64
C SER A 727 -27.76 -22.61 -5.53
N GLY A 728 -27.41 -21.35 -5.33
CA GLY A 728 -26.56 -20.88 -4.24
C GLY A 728 -27.23 -21.00 -2.86
N MET A 729 -28.56 -20.80 -2.78
CA MET A 729 -29.34 -21.01 -1.57
C MET A 729 -29.58 -22.50 -1.26
N ALA A 730 -29.69 -23.36 -2.28
CA ALA A 730 -29.87 -24.79 -2.11
C ALA A 730 -28.57 -25.46 -1.58
N GLN A 731 -27.38 -25.03 -2.06
CA GLN A 731 -26.09 -25.53 -1.55
C GLN A 731 -25.80 -25.04 -0.12
N LYS A 732 -26.27 -23.87 0.28
CA LYS A 732 -26.17 -23.38 1.66
C LYS A 732 -27.04 -24.18 2.63
N LYS A 733 -28.25 -24.57 2.21
CA LYS A 733 -29.15 -25.42 3.02
C LYS A 733 -28.67 -26.87 3.15
N ALA A 734 -28.05 -27.42 2.11
CA ALA A 734 -27.48 -28.77 2.18
C ALA A 734 -26.19 -28.85 3.05
N GLY A 735 -25.41 -27.78 3.16
CA GLY A 735 -24.25 -27.70 4.06
C GLY A 735 -24.58 -27.42 5.53
N GLU A 736 -25.78 -26.92 5.81
CA GLU A 736 -26.28 -26.72 7.19
C GLU A 736 -27.03 -27.96 7.76
N GLU A 737 -27.39 -28.92 6.92
CA GLU A 737 -27.96 -30.21 7.37
C GLU A 737 -26.88 -31.32 7.59
N GLU A 738 -25.64 -31.13 7.15
CA GLU A 738 -24.52 -32.08 7.37
C GLU A 738 -23.48 -31.60 8.44
N ALA A 739 -23.72 -30.48 9.10
CA ALA A 739 -22.90 -29.97 10.21
C ALA A 739 -23.70 -29.96 11.52
#